data_258a3e7640a2f265df677d970562dcc2
#
_entry.id   258a3e7640a2f265df677d970562dcc2
#
_cell.length_a   1.000
_cell.length_b   1.000
_cell.length_c   1.000
_cell.angle_alpha   90.00
_cell.angle_beta   90.00
_cell.angle_gamma   90.00
#
_symmetry.space_group_name_H-M   'P 1'
#
loop_
_entity.id
_entity.type
_entity.pdbx_description
1 polymer ?
#
loop_
_entity_poly.entity_id
_entity_poly.type
_entity_poly.pdbx_seq_one_letter_code
_entity_poly.pdbx_strand_id
1 'polypeptide(L)'
;MKKLKIPRSLVLLIVFFIMFSILIVRLFQLQIVKGQEYENNFILQTKREIVLSGARGNIYDRNGKPLATNKLANSVTFEDQETYNSDRERQLNLNSKIYQMIRIIKSKGDSIETSLKIIIDPNGNFQFSVDDFWLQRFKADVYGKANIDDMEAKERNSTADEIVSYLSDKFCVFAQGEKKYTDKEKKDYGLPQQFEKSDLLDILNIRYALSLQAYQKYLSVTVAKDVSDETVAAIMENQYDISGVDIKQDTIRVYEGGEACSSILGYTGTISSEELKERDDSKLTINSIVGKSGMEQYLDQVLQGRDGKKEVYVDNTGRTTQDLGVIQQPRAGKDVYLSIDVELQKKTYEALERKIADILVQHLINTKTFDKKGVDDTTEIKIPIYDVYIALLNNGVIDLEQLREEDASELERKFFQIFLKKKSEVVQGIEKDLRELSTKYNELGIENQEYQSFIIDNLNIINNKNNNEELVEKWEKGELSMKEYLYEQIGVGNINSDIIASEEEYLNKDEIYALLVSFIVNELQENSQFDELINKYLVLNDEILPDDIVRLLYEQQFLNPEDGDYENWNRGLITTFDLLIKKIQKLEITPADLALDPCSGSAVVTDTATGKVLACVSYPGYDNNRLANQMDNKYYYKIYNNASLPLFNRATQQLSAPGSTFKPVTIIAGLEEGVIDESTMVECDGVFDKVDPPLKCWNHAGHGAVNGVDSALKNSCNDYLCEVSYRLGMIDNDEFSDKQALNYIQEYAKMFDLDEKSGIELTESKPKITDNYAIPSAIGQGTNNFSTVQLGRYVTTLANEGTSFQLSLIDKIDGVETSPKVESQIEINKRSWEGVHAGMELYTQSTGIFDGFPISVAGKSGTAQEVKNRPDHGLFIGYAPADDPEIAVAVRIVNGYEAGNAVECGKNIFEYYFGIE
;
A
#
# COMPACT_ATOMS: atom_id res chain seq x y z
N MET A 1 99.05 -34.99 47.47
CA MET A 1 97.76 -34.68 46.82
C MET A 1 97.62 -33.17 46.84
N LYS A 2 97.84 -32.47 45.65
CA LYS A 2 97.65 -30.98 45.52
C LYS A 2 96.16 -30.80 45.45
N LYS A 3 95.62 -30.03 46.45
CA LYS A 3 94.23 -29.55 46.42
C LYS A 3 94.12 -28.50 45.28
N LEU A 4 93.44 -28.89 44.18
CA LEU A 4 93.06 -27.93 43.19
C LEU A 4 92.18 -26.88 43.83
N LYS A 5 92.66 -25.64 43.97
CA LYS A 5 91.85 -24.50 44.34
C LYS A 5 91.05 -24.03 43.08
N ILE A 6 89.77 -24.42 43.00
CA ILE A 6 88.91 -23.93 41.91
C ILE A 6 88.76 -22.36 42.11
N PRO A 7 89.14 -21.58 41.11
CA PRO A 7 88.99 -20.10 41.29
C PRO A 7 87.50 -19.73 41.39
N ARG A 8 87.12 -18.82 42.28
CA ARG A 8 85.75 -18.32 42.55
C ARG A 8 85.02 -17.90 41.26
N SER A 9 85.78 -17.34 40.28
CA SER A 9 85.22 -16.97 38.97
C SER A 9 84.75 -18.12 38.14
N LEU A 10 85.39 -19.29 38.25
CA LEU A 10 84.91 -20.56 37.56
C LEU A 10 83.65 -21.08 38.16
N VAL A 11 83.51 -21.01 39.50
CA VAL A 11 82.23 -21.38 40.16
C VAL A 11 81.11 -20.50 39.75
N LEU A 12 81.37 -19.18 39.68
CA LEU A 12 80.40 -18.17 39.23
C LEU A 12 79.98 -18.41 37.77
N LEU A 13 80.94 -18.71 36.92
CA LEU A 13 80.70 -19.02 35.50
C LEU A 13 79.85 -20.29 35.30
N ILE A 14 80.12 -21.33 36.10
CA ILE A 14 79.31 -22.56 36.08
C ILE A 14 77.87 -22.32 36.59
N VAL A 15 77.70 -21.53 37.65
CA VAL A 15 76.37 -21.12 38.13
C VAL A 15 75.60 -20.30 37.08
N PHE A 16 76.31 -19.36 36.44
CA PHE A 16 75.69 -18.58 35.36
C PHE A 16 75.28 -19.40 34.15
N PHE A 17 76.17 -20.41 33.79
CA PHE A 17 75.88 -21.34 32.72
C PHE A 17 74.69 -22.22 33.03
N ILE A 18 74.58 -22.73 34.30
CA ILE A 18 73.40 -23.49 34.74
C ILE A 18 72.12 -22.66 34.72
N MET A 19 72.19 -21.43 35.23
CA MET A 19 71.04 -20.53 35.19
C MET A 19 70.60 -20.22 33.73
N PHE A 20 71.55 -19.97 32.85
CA PHE A 20 71.30 -19.69 31.44
C PHE A 20 70.72 -20.94 30.72
N SER A 21 71.24 -22.14 31.06
CA SER A 21 70.66 -23.41 30.52
C SER A 21 69.21 -23.63 30.99
N ILE A 22 68.92 -23.30 32.26
CA ILE A 22 67.56 -23.41 32.80
C ILE A 22 66.64 -22.42 32.07
N LEU A 23 67.11 -21.23 31.80
CA LEU A 23 66.37 -20.23 31.04
C LEU A 23 66.11 -20.68 29.57
N ILE A 24 67.09 -21.25 28.88
CA ILE A 24 66.94 -21.82 27.54
C ILE A 24 65.92 -22.98 27.53
N VAL A 25 66.06 -23.90 28.46
CA VAL A 25 65.12 -25.02 28.61
C VAL A 25 63.70 -24.51 28.88
N ARG A 26 63.58 -23.44 29.71
CA ARG A 26 62.27 -22.86 30.01
C ARG A 26 61.70 -22.13 28.80
N LEU A 27 62.54 -21.41 28.08
CA LEU A 27 62.14 -20.73 26.83
C LEU A 27 61.74 -21.75 25.75
N PHE A 28 62.51 -22.82 25.58
CA PHE A 28 62.19 -23.95 24.70
C PHE A 28 60.85 -24.60 25.06
N GLN A 29 60.61 -24.82 26.35
CA GLN A 29 59.36 -25.37 26.87
C GLN A 29 58.17 -24.49 26.62
N LEU A 30 58.34 -23.13 26.78
CA LEU A 30 57.28 -22.13 26.54
C LEU A 30 57.02 -21.88 25.04
N GLN A 31 58.05 -21.83 24.21
CA GLN A 31 57.91 -21.50 22.78
C GLN A 31 57.67 -22.70 21.86
N ILE A 32 58.30 -23.84 22.16
CA ILE A 32 58.22 -25.02 21.27
C ILE A 32 57.25 -26.07 21.80
N VAL A 33 57.39 -26.50 23.09
CA VAL A 33 56.54 -27.56 23.63
C VAL A 33 55.16 -27.11 23.98
N LYS A 34 55.02 -25.89 24.50
CA LYS A 34 53.74 -25.27 24.85
C LYS A 34 53.33 -24.17 23.93
N GLY A 35 54.10 -23.84 22.90
CA GLY A 35 53.85 -22.75 21.99
C GLY A 35 52.47 -22.84 21.32
N GLN A 36 52.15 -24.01 20.81
CA GLN A 36 50.86 -24.30 20.16
C GLN A 36 49.70 -24.30 21.15
N GLU A 37 49.91 -24.70 22.40
CA GLU A 37 48.90 -24.62 23.48
C GLU A 37 48.68 -23.17 23.91
N TYR A 38 49.73 -22.37 23.94
CA TYR A 38 49.60 -20.89 24.21
C TYR A 38 49.08 -20.12 23.03
N GLU A 39 49.41 -20.54 21.80
CA GLU A 39 48.89 -19.90 20.55
C GLU A 39 47.41 -20.19 20.42
N ASN A 40 46.96 -21.42 20.70
CA ASN A 40 45.54 -21.77 20.74
C ASN A 40 44.76 -21.11 21.91
N ASN A 41 45.42 -20.81 23.02
CA ASN A 41 44.83 -20.13 24.15
C ASN A 41 44.98 -18.57 24.07
N PHE A 42 45.75 -18.06 23.13
CA PHE A 42 45.99 -16.60 22.92
C PHE A 42 45.13 -16.01 21.80
N ILE A 43 44.01 -16.65 21.50
CA ILE A 43 42.96 -15.97 20.74
C ILE A 43 42.46 -14.80 21.60
N LEU A 44 42.71 -13.61 21.16
CA LEU A 44 42.13 -12.42 21.77
C LEU A 44 40.59 -12.56 21.74
N GLN A 45 40.05 -13.04 22.84
CA GLN A 45 38.60 -13.22 22.98
C GLN A 45 37.98 -11.93 23.51
N THR A 46 37.07 -11.35 22.76
CA THR A 46 36.27 -10.22 23.20
C THR A 46 34.89 -10.71 23.60
N LYS A 47 34.44 -10.31 24.78
CA LYS A 47 33.11 -10.60 25.23
C LYS A 47 32.10 -9.75 24.49
N ARG A 48 31.06 -10.35 23.92
CA ARG A 48 29.97 -9.69 23.19
C ARG A 48 28.62 -10.13 23.72
N GLU A 49 27.64 -9.24 23.65
CA GLU A 49 26.25 -9.51 23.96
C GLU A 49 25.49 -9.76 22.64
N ILE A 50 24.70 -10.83 22.60
CA ILE A 50 23.73 -11.13 21.56
C ILE A 50 22.36 -10.83 22.13
N VAL A 51 21.58 -10.02 21.42
CA VAL A 51 20.19 -9.72 21.77
C VAL A 51 19.32 -10.92 21.42
N LEU A 52 18.47 -11.34 22.36
CA LEU A 52 17.42 -12.34 22.16
C LEU A 52 16.09 -11.59 22.12
N SER A 53 15.45 -11.54 20.96
CA SER A 53 14.21 -10.79 20.78
C SER A 53 13.10 -11.32 21.70
N GLY A 54 12.42 -10.39 22.39
CA GLY A 54 11.19 -10.68 23.13
C GLY A 54 10.03 -10.90 22.17
N ALA A 55 9.19 -11.90 22.41
CA ALA A 55 7.99 -12.13 21.61
C ALA A 55 7.07 -10.90 21.65
N ARG A 56 6.48 -10.52 20.52
CA ARG A 56 5.51 -9.42 20.43
C ARG A 56 4.20 -9.85 21.11
N GLY A 57 3.46 -8.92 21.76
CA GLY A 57 2.13 -9.18 22.30
C GLY A 57 1.13 -9.54 21.20
N ASN A 58 0.11 -10.31 21.53
CA ASN A 58 -0.93 -10.68 20.58
C ASN A 58 -2.01 -9.61 20.50
N ILE A 59 -2.72 -9.57 19.39
CA ILE A 59 -3.90 -8.74 19.18
C ILE A 59 -5.10 -9.66 18.98
N TYR A 60 -6.14 -9.42 19.76
CA TYR A 60 -7.41 -10.17 19.74
C TYR A 60 -8.55 -9.23 19.39
N ASP A 61 -9.65 -9.77 18.88
CA ASP A 61 -10.94 -9.08 18.80
C ASP A 61 -11.60 -8.96 20.17
N ARG A 62 -12.76 -8.28 20.25
CA ARG A 62 -13.53 -8.11 21.50
C ARG A 62 -13.96 -9.43 22.15
N ASN A 63 -14.11 -10.48 21.37
CA ASN A 63 -14.56 -11.82 21.78
C ASN A 63 -13.38 -12.76 22.11
N GLY A 64 -12.14 -12.28 21.99
CA GLY A 64 -10.93 -13.06 22.23
C GLY A 64 -10.48 -13.92 21.05
N LYS A 65 -11.05 -13.71 19.85
CA LYS A 65 -10.54 -14.36 18.63
C LYS A 65 -9.21 -13.72 18.23
N PRO A 66 -8.22 -14.51 17.84
CA PRO A 66 -6.93 -13.98 17.43
C PRO A 66 -7.03 -13.19 16.12
N LEU A 67 -6.39 -12.03 16.07
CA LEU A 67 -6.25 -11.16 14.89
C LEU A 67 -4.80 -11.10 14.43
N ALA A 68 -3.85 -10.97 15.38
CA ALA A 68 -2.43 -11.02 15.11
C ALA A 68 -1.71 -11.77 16.23
N THR A 69 -1.05 -12.86 15.89
CA THR A 69 -0.39 -13.77 16.84
C THR A 69 1.06 -14.05 16.43
N ASN A 70 1.79 -14.74 17.29
CA ASN A 70 3.13 -15.18 16.99
C ASN A 70 3.17 -16.72 16.87
N LYS A 71 3.70 -17.22 15.77
CA LYS A 71 3.93 -18.63 15.49
C LYS A 71 5.42 -18.92 15.56
N LEU A 72 5.81 -20.04 16.14
CA LEU A 72 7.18 -20.53 16.06
C LEU A 72 7.45 -20.99 14.63
N ALA A 73 8.57 -20.55 14.08
CA ALA A 73 9.02 -20.88 12.74
C ALA A 73 10.50 -21.23 12.72
N ASN A 74 10.91 -22.00 11.74
CA ASN A 74 12.31 -22.28 11.49
C ASN A 74 12.85 -21.31 10.45
N SER A 75 13.99 -20.70 10.73
CA SER A 75 14.67 -19.77 9.83
C SER A 75 16.02 -20.35 9.43
N VAL A 76 16.35 -20.27 8.14
CA VAL A 76 17.71 -20.58 7.66
C VAL A 76 18.56 -19.34 7.85
N THR A 77 19.67 -19.48 8.54
CA THR A 77 20.64 -18.41 8.77
C THR A 77 22.00 -18.77 8.17
N PHE A 78 22.74 -17.74 7.77
CA PHE A 78 24.06 -17.90 7.19
C PHE A 78 25.08 -16.94 7.82
N GLU A 79 26.29 -17.43 8.07
CA GLU A 79 27.39 -16.70 8.68
C GLU A 79 28.70 -16.99 7.93
N ASP A 80 29.51 -15.94 7.65
CA ASP A 80 30.84 -16.09 7.03
C ASP A 80 31.88 -16.51 8.06
N GLN A 81 32.03 -17.83 8.25
CA GLN A 81 32.90 -18.41 9.29
C GLN A 81 34.32 -18.76 8.81
N GLU A 82 34.64 -18.67 7.51
CA GLU A 82 35.91 -19.13 6.98
C GLU A 82 37.01 -18.08 6.91
N THR A 83 38.25 -18.55 6.83
CA THR A 83 39.41 -17.71 6.54
C THR A 83 39.86 -17.94 5.09
N TYR A 84 40.13 -16.89 4.38
CA TYR A 84 40.44 -16.90 2.95
C TYR A 84 41.86 -16.35 2.70
N ASN A 85 42.53 -16.87 1.70
CA ASN A 85 43.88 -16.36 1.33
C ASN A 85 43.79 -15.08 0.47
N SER A 86 42.65 -14.82 -0.16
CA SER A 86 42.42 -13.63 -0.97
C SER A 86 40.95 -13.20 -0.96
N ASP A 87 40.69 -11.95 -1.27
CA ASP A 87 39.29 -11.47 -1.40
C ASP A 87 38.58 -12.17 -2.54
N ARG A 88 39.23 -12.43 -3.67
CA ARG A 88 38.66 -13.20 -4.79
C ARG A 88 38.21 -14.60 -4.37
N GLU A 89 39.03 -15.31 -3.60
CA GLU A 89 38.71 -16.63 -3.05
C GLU A 89 37.45 -16.55 -2.15
N ARG A 90 37.40 -15.52 -1.29
CA ARG A 90 36.26 -15.26 -0.42
C ARG A 90 34.98 -15.04 -1.21
N GLN A 91 35.02 -14.16 -2.27
CA GLN A 91 33.85 -13.88 -3.08
C GLN A 91 33.30 -15.15 -3.74
N LEU A 92 34.17 -15.95 -4.37
CA LEU A 92 33.77 -17.18 -5.06
C LEU A 92 33.23 -18.25 -4.12
N ASN A 93 33.88 -18.45 -2.97
CA ASN A 93 33.42 -19.43 -1.98
C ASN A 93 32.05 -19.06 -1.42
N LEU A 94 31.85 -17.81 -1.04
CA LEU A 94 30.54 -17.34 -0.55
C LEU A 94 29.44 -17.49 -1.60
N ASN A 95 29.74 -17.11 -2.87
CA ASN A 95 28.76 -17.23 -3.96
C ASN A 95 28.37 -18.70 -4.19
N SER A 96 29.34 -19.62 -4.13
CA SER A 96 29.09 -21.06 -4.26
C SER A 96 28.14 -21.59 -3.19
N LYS A 97 28.43 -21.29 -1.92
CA LYS A 97 27.62 -21.74 -0.78
C LYS A 97 26.22 -21.15 -0.80
N ILE A 98 26.12 -19.86 -1.05
CA ILE A 98 24.86 -19.14 -1.14
C ILE A 98 24.02 -19.74 -2.28
N TYR A 99 24.60 -19.98 -3.44
CA TYR A 99 23.89 -20.56 -4.57
C TYR A 99 23.38 -21.98 -4.28
N GLN A 100 24.20 -22.83 -3.63
CA GLN A 100 23.76 -24.16 -3.21
C GLN A 100 22.59 -24.09 -2.23
N MET A 101 22.67 -23.18 -1.25
CA MET A 101 21.62 -22.96 -0.25
C MET A 101 20.32 -22.46 -0.90
N ILE A 102 20.39 -21.47 -1.79
CA ILE A 102 19.23 -20.96 -2.54
C ILE A 102 18.55 -22.10 -3.30
N ARG A 103 19.32 -22.92 -4.01
CA ARG A 103 18.76 -24.06 -4.76
C ARG A 103 18.06 -25.07 -3.87
N ILE A 104 18.59 -25.36 -2.68
CA ILE A 104 17.92 -26.25 -1.73
C ILE A 104 16.59 -25.64 -1.30
N ILE A 105 16.59 -24.39 -0.84
CA ILE A 105 15.39 -23.70 -0.35
C ILE A 105 14.31 -23.64 -1.45
N LYS A 106 14.65 -23.13 -2.63
CA LYS A 106 13.70 -23.02 -3.75
C LYS A 106 13.17 -24.39 -4.22
N SER A 107 14.01 -25.44 -4.21
CA SER A 107 13.60 -26.78 -4.63
C SER A 107 12.53 -27.40 -3.73
N LYS A 108 12.35 -26.86 -2.53
CA LYS A 108 11.32 -27.28 -1.56
C LYS A 108 10.11 -26.33 -1.53
N GLY A 109 10.12 -25.30 -2.38
CA GLY A 109 9.03 -24.36 -2.49
C GLY A 109 9.10 -23.17 -1.53
N ASP A 110 10.19 -23.06 -0.74
CA ASP A 110 10.38 -21.92 0.17
C ASP A 110 11.08 -20.75 -0.53
N SER A 111 10.89 -19.55 0.00
CA SER A 111 11.38 -18.29 -0.56
C SER A 111 12.58 -17.73 0.20
N ILE A 112 13.36 -16.88 -0.48
CA ILE A 112 14.53 -16.21 0.09
C ILE A 112 14.10 -14.86 0.67
N GLU A 113 14.62 -14.49 1.86
CA GLU A 113 14.42 -13.19 2.51
C GLU A 113 14.96 -12.06 1.63
N THR A 114 14.22 -10.98 1.44
CA THR A 114 14.60 -9.87 0.56
C THR A 114 15.02 -8.63 1.36
N SER A 115 16.32 -8.29 1.31
CA SER A 115 16.87 -7.06 1.88
C SER A 115 17.12 -5.98 0.82
N LEU A 116 17.37 -6.41 -0.42
CA LEU A 116 17.61 -5.55 -1.58
C LEU A 116 16.28 -4.95 -2.05
N LYS A 117 16.24 -3.63 -2.26
CA LYS A 117 15.03 -2.92 -2.70
C LYS A 117 14.94 -2.86 -4.23
N ILE A 118 15.23 -3.99 -4.88
CA ILE A 118 15.16 -4.20 -6.32
C ILE A 118 14.36 -5.47 -6.57
N ILE A 119 13.44 -5.39 -7.50
CA ILE A 119 12.64 -6.52 -8.01
C ILE A 119 12.87 -6.67 -9.51
N ILE A 120 12.42 -7.77 -10.04
CA ILE A 120 12.27 -7.96 -11.48
C ILE A 120 10.82 -7.61 -11.81
N ASP A 121 10.62 -6.62 -12.69
CA ASP A 121 9.29 -6.19 -13.12
C ASP A 121 8.63 -7.23 -14.05
N PRO A 122 7.33 -7.12 -14.34
CA PRO A 122 6.65 -8.00 -15.29
C PRO A 122 7.28 -8.01 -16.69
N ASN A 123 8.13 -7.03 -17.02
CA ASN A 123 8.86 -6.93 -18.26
C ASN A 123 10.25 -7.58 -18.20
N GLY A 124 10.60 -8.20 -17.07
CA GLY A 124 11.90 -8.84 -16.85
C GLY A 124 13.05 -7.83 -16.65
N ASN A 125 12.77 -6.56 -16.32
CA ASN A 125 13.75 -5.52 -16.05
C ASN A 125 13.93 -5.37 -14.54
N PHE A 126 15.13 -4.94 -14.13
CA PHE A 126 15.32 -4.58 -12.72
C PHE A 126 14.65 -3.26 -12.42
N GLN A 127 13.82 -3.23 -11.37
CA GLN A 127 13.10 -2.04 -10.95
C GLN A 127 13.23 -1.86 -9.43
N PHE A 128 13.16 -0.61 -8.97
CA PHE A 128 13.10 -0.34 -7.54
C PHE A 128 11.72 -0.68 -6.98
N SER A 129 11.70 -1.32 -5.81
CA SER A 129 10.47 -1.59 -5.05
C SER A 129 10.12 -0.50 -4.05
N VAL A 130 10.82 0.64 -4.09
CA VAL A 130 10.63 1.82 -3.22
C VAL A 130 10.90 3.09 -4.01
N ASP A 131 10.26 4.20 -3.60
CA ASP A 131 10.33 5.49 -4.28
C ASP A 131 10.87 6.60 -3.38
N ASP A 132 11.10 7.78 -3.96
CA ASP A 132 11.43 9.04 -3.33
C ASP A 132 12.55 8.94 -2.28
N PHE A 133 12.25 9.33 -1.05
CA PHE A 133 13.20 9.34 0.06
C PHE A 133 13.77 7.94 0.34
N TRP A 134 12.94 6.89 0.32
CA TRP A 134 13.37 5.52 0.60
C TRP A 134 14.31 4.98 -0.48
N LEU A 135 14.08 5.37 -1.72
CA LEU A 135 14.96 5.06 -2.84
C LEU A 135 16.33 5.73 -2.64
N GLN A 136 16.36 7.00 -2.30
CA GLN A 136 17.62 7.71 -2.06
C GLN A 136 18.39 7.13 -0.87
N ARG A 137 17.68 6.73 0.18
CA ARG A 137 18.29 6.06 1.33
C ARG A 137 18.90 4.71 0.96
N PHE A 138 18.13 3.88 0.23
CA PHE A 138 18.62 2.59 -0.27
C PHE A 138 19.89 2.76 -1.12
N LYS A 139 19.90 3.72 -2.03
CA LYS A 139 21.09 4.03 -2.85
C LYS A 139 22.28 4.41 -1.98
N ALA A 140 22.09 5.26 -0.98
CA ALA A 140 23.15 5.64 -0.05
C ALA A 140 23.73 4.42 0.69
N ASP A 141 22.89 3.49 1.15
CA ASP A 141 23.32 2.27 1.82
C ASP A 141 24.11 1.33 0.88
N VAL A 142 23.68 1.18 -0.38
CA VAL A 142 24.38 0.40 -1.41
C VAL A 142 25.79 0.93 -1.66
N TYR A 143 25.92 2.26 -1.78
CA TYR A 143 27.21 2.92 -1.99
C TYR A 143 28.02 3.16 -0.70
N GLY A 144 27.49 2.74 0.45
CA GLY A 144 28.15 2.85 1.75
C GLY A 144 28.26 4.27 2.28
N LYS A 145 27.32 5.14 1.93
CA LYS A 145 27.28 6.54 2.40
C LYS A 145 26.50 6.64 3.71
N ALA A 146 26.99 7.44 4.65
CA ALA A 146 26.34 7.63 5.94
C ALA A 146 25.03 8.45 5.81
N ASN A 147 25.01 9.46 4.93
CA ASN A 147 23.86 10.31 4.67
C ASN A 147 23.55 10.36 3.18
N ILE A 148 22.29 10.65 2.85
CA ILE A 148 21.82 10.84 1.46
C ILE A 148 22.62 11.96 0.77
N ASP A 149 22.94 13.04 1.49
CA ASP A 149 23.65 14.19 0.96
C ASP A 149 25.12 13.89 0.61
N ASP A 150 25.70 12.81 1.13
CA ASP A 150 27.07 12.38 0.85
C ASP A 150 27.21 11.66 -0.51
N MET A 151 26.11 11.38 -1.20
CA MET A 151 26.11 10.73 -2.51
C MET A 151 26.52 11.70 -3.62
N GLU A 152 27.32 11.19 -4.56
CA GLU A 152 27.61 11.88 -5.81
C GLU A 152 26.36 11.92 -6.73
N ALA A 153 26.29 12.87 -7.67
CA ALA A 153 25.15 12.98 -8.58
C ALA A 153 24.89 11.68 -9.37
N LYS A 154 25.95 11.00 -9.81
CA LYS A 154 25.84 9.71 -10.50
C LYS A 154 25.27 8.61 -9.58
N GLU A 155 25.65 8.55 -8.32
CA GLU A 155 25.16 7.58 -7.35
C GLU A 155 23.68 7.85 -7.02
N ARG A 156 23.29 9.12 -6.94
CA ARG A 156 21.92 9.57 -6.64
C ARG A 156 20.94 9.25 -7.79
N ASN A 157 21.41 9.37 -9.04
CA ASN A 157 20.60 9.16 -10.24
C ASN A 157 20.77 7.75 -10.84
N SER A 158 21.48 6.83 -10.14
CA SER A 158 21.71 5.48 -10.64
C SER A 158 20.40 4.71 -10.83
N THR A 159 20.28 3.97 -11.92
CA THR A 159 19.18 3.06 -12.23
C THR A 159 19.29 1.75 -11.45
N ALA A 160 18.24 0.94 -11.44
CA ALA A 160 18.26 -0.39 -10.82
C ALA A 160 19.33 -1.30 -11.48
N ASP A 161 19.43 -1.28 -12.81
CA ASP A 161 20.44 -2.02 -13.58
C ASP A 161 21.87 -1.60 -13.21
N GLU A 162 22.13 -0.30 -13.06
CA GLU A 162 23.43 0.19 -12.65
C GLU A 162 23.81 -0.28 -11.24
N ILE A 163 22.86 -0.31 -10.32
CA ILE A 163 23.08 -0.83 -8.95
C ILE A 163 23.31 -2.34 -8.97
N VAL A 164 22.52 -3.11 -9.73
CA VAL A 164 22.74 -4.55 -9.90
C VAL A 164 24.12 -4.80 -10.51
N SER A 165 24.52 -4.05 -11.52
CA SER A 165 25.86 -4.14 -12.13
C SER A 165 26.97 -3.81 -11.13
N TYR A 166 26.82 -2.74 -10.35
CA TYR A 166 27.76 -2.36 -9.30
C TYR A 166 27.93 -3.44 -8.23
N LEU A 167 26.81 -4.00 -7.72
CA LEU A 167 26.84 -5.05 -6.72
C LEU A 167 27.41 -6.37 -7.29
N SER A 168 27.08 -6.69 -8.54
CA SER A 168 27.63 -7.84 -9.26
C SER A 168 29.15 -7.79 -9.35
N ASP A 169 29.69 -6.63 -9.70
CA ASP A 169 31.14 -6.40 -9.72
C ASP A 169 31.76 -6.49 -8.32
N LYS A 170 31.14 -5.81 -7.35
CA LYS A 170 31.58 -5.79 -5.94
C LYS A 170 31.65 -7.18 -5.33
N PHE A 171 30.68 -8.04 -5.62
CA PHE A 171 30.56 -9.38 -5.06
C PHE A 171 31.01 -10.49 -6.01
N CYS A 172 31.46 -10.16 -7.20
CA CYS A 172 31.88 -11.12 -8.24
C CYS A 172 30.76 -12.12 -8.59
N VAL A 173 29.52 -11.65 -8.79
CA VAL A 173 28.36 -12.44 -9.22
C VAL A 173 28.04 -12.05 -10.66
N PHE A 174 28.17 -12.94 -11.64
CA PHE A 174 28.05 -12.58 -13.05
C PHE A 174 26.85 -13.26 -13.71
N ALA A 175 25.96 -12.46 -14.31
CA ALA A 175 24.79 -12.94 -15.05
C ALA A 175 24.91 -12.70 -16.56
N GLN A 176 25.35 -11.51 -16.98
CA GLN A 176 25.47 -11.11 -18.38
C GLN A 176 26.71 -10.26 -18.60
N GLY A 177 27.22 -10.19 -19.85
CA GLY A 177 28.31 -9.31 -20.24
C GLY A 177 29.64 -10.00 -20.43
N GLU A 178 30.75 -9.21 -20.48
CA GLU A 178 32.08 -9.68 -20.77
C GLU A 178 32.78 -10.39 -19.60
N LYS A 179 32.39 -10.06 -18.35
CA LYS A 179 32.97 -10.66 -17.14
C LYS A 179 32.39 -12.04 -16.91
N LYS A 180 33.25 -13.04 -16.83
CA LYS A 180 32.89 -14.45 -16.67
C LYS A 180 33.82 -15.12 -15.67
N TYR A 181 33.35 -16.23 -15.08
CA TYR A 181 34.21 -17.11 -14.32
C TYR A 181 35.13 -17.89 -15.26
N THR A 182 36.38 -18.09 -14.83
CA THR A 182 37.30 -18.99 -15.54
C THR A 182 36.82 -20.45 -15.42
N ASP A 183 37.19 -21.30 -16.36
CA ASP A 183 36.81 -22.73 -16.33
C ASP A 183 37.32 -23.44 -15.05
N LYS A 184 38.42 -22.98 -14.48
CA LYS A 184 38.93 -23.43 -13.21
C LYS A 184 38.05 -23.02 -12.06
N GLU A 185 37.62 -21.74 -11.99
CA GLU A 185 36.72 -21.24 -10.95
C GLU A 185 35.36 -21.94 -10.98
N LYS A 186 34.79 -22.13 -12.18
CA LYS A 186 33.54 -22.88 -12.34
C LYS A 186 33.65 -24.29 -11.78
N LYS A 187 34.73 -24.98 -12.08
CA LYS A 187 34.94 -26.36 -11.62
C LYS A 187 35.24 -26.43 -10.12
N ASP A 188 36.09 -25.55 -9.61
CA ASP A 188 36.54 -25.57 -8.21
C ASP A 188 35.43 -25.14 -7.24
N TYR A 189 34.51 -24.22 -7.66
CA TYR A 189 33.44 -23.66 -6.83
C TYR A 189 32.04 -24.10 -7.26
N GLY A 190 31.88 -24.91 -8.28
CA GLY A 190 30.55 -25.37 -8.74
C GLY A 190 29.62 -24.26 -9.23
N LEU A 191 30.20 -23.14 -9.70
CA LEU A 191 29.43 -21.99 -10.18
C LEU A 191 29.00 -22.19 -11.65
N PRO A 192 27.79 -21.73 -12.05
CA PRO A 192 27.36 -21.75 -13.45
C PRO A 192 28.23 -20.81 -14.29
N GLN A 193 28.08 -20.88 -15.61
CA GLN A 193 28.78 -19.93 -16.48
C GLN A 193 28.27 -18.49 -16.28
N GLN A 194 26.97 -18.36 -16.15
CA GLN A 194 26.23 -17.14 -15.81
C GLN A 194 25.04 -17.53 -14.95
N PHE A 195 24.59 -16.64 -14.10
CA PHE A 195 23.36 -16.82 -13.31
C PHE A 195 22.15 -16.30 -14.09
N GLU A 196 21.00 -16.90 -13.90
CA GLU A 196 19.72 -16.32 -14.30
C GLU A 196 19.43 -15.06 -13.47
N LYS A 197 18.63 -14.13 -14.00
CA LYS A 197 18.34 -12.86 -13.31
C LYS A 197 17.77 -13.05 -11.90
N SER A 198 16.89 -14.05 -11.70
CA SER A 198 16.33 -14.35 -10.40
C SER A 198 17.37 -14.86 -9.39
N ASP A 199 18.21 -15.81 -9.79
CA ASP A 199 19.28 -16.34 -8.94
C ASP A 199 20.37 -15.29 -8.68
N LEU A 200 20.68 -14.46 -9.67
CA LEU A 200 21.55 -13.30 -9.50
C LEU A 200 21.03 -12.39 -8.38
N LEU A 201 19.74 -12.01 -8.46
CA LEU A 201 19.14 -11.10 -7.50
C LEU A 201 19.15 -11.69 -6.09
N ASP A 202 18.80 -12.97 -5.93
CA ASP A 202 18.84 -13.65 -4.63
C ASP A 202 20.25 -13.73 -4.04
N ILE A 203 21.26 -14.05 -4.87
CA ILE A 203 22.65 -14.05 -4.41
C ILE A 203 23.08 -12.64 -3.97
N LEU A 204 22.77 -11.61 -4.80
CA LEU A 204 23.09 -10.23 -4.47
C LEU A 204 22.39 -9.77 -3.20
N ASN A 205 21.15 -10.21 -2.97
CA ASN A 205 20.37 -9.92 -1.79
C ASN A 205 21.06 -10.43 -0.51
N ILE A 206 21.42 -11.70 -0.46
CA ILE A 206 22.13 -12.29 0.69
C ILE A 206 23.51 -11.64 0.85
N ARG A 207 24.24 -11.39 -0.24
CA ARG A 207 25.55 -10.74 -0.23
C ARG A 207 25.46 -9.30 0.29
N TYR A 208 24.43 -8.56 -0.09
CA TYR A 208 24.14 -7.22 0.41
C TYR A 208 23.86 -7.24 1.90
N ALA A 209 22.98 -8.13 2.38
CA ALA A 209 22.70 -8.31 3.80
C ALA A 209 23.97 -8.64 4.62
N LEU A 210 24.82 -9.55 4.13
CA LEU A 210 26.12 -9.86 4.75
C LEU A 210 27.05 -8.63 4.78
N SER A 211 27.02 -7.79 3.76
CA SER A 211 27.87 -6.59 3.68
C SER A 211 27.48 -5.51 4.71
N LEU A 212 26.20 -5.40 5.04
CA LEU A 212 25.71 -4.49 6.08
C LEU A 212 26.22 -4.90 7.47
N GLN A 213 26.51 -6.17 7.68
CA GLN A 213 27.02 -6.72 8.95
C GLN A 213 28.52 -7.00 8.94
N ALA A 214 29.28 -6.43 8.02
CA ALA A 214 30.71 -6.72 7.81
C ALA A 214 31.59 -6.54 9.06
N TYR A 215 31.21 -5.69 10.00
CA TYR A 215 31.92 -5.44 11.26
C TYR A 215 31.41 -6.28 12.44
N GLN A 216 30.33 -7.06 12.26
CA GLN A 216 29.66 -7.85 13.29
C GLN A 216 29.44 -9.28 12.80
N LYS A 217 30.50 -9.95 12.34
CA LYS A 217 30.44 -11.30 11.74
C LYS A 217 29.90 -12.39 12.67
N TYR A 218 29.81 -12.11 13.98
CA TYR A 218 29.17 -12.97 14.98
C TYR A 218 27.64 -12.95 14.92
N LEU A 219 27.06 -12.09 14.10
CA LEU A 219 25.62 -12.07 13.82
C LEU A 219 25.39 -12.78 12.50
N SER A 220 24.57 -13.82 12.55
CA SER A 220 24.13 -14.50 11.33
C SER A 220 23.11 -13.65 10.56
N VAL A 221 23.14 -13.75 9.24
CA VAL A 221 22.09 -13.18 8.36
C VAL A 221 21.01 -14.22 8.19
N THR A 222 19.73 -13.81 8.34
CA THR A 222 18.60 -14.68 8.00
C THR A 222 18.46 -14.70 6.48
N VAL A 223 18.40 -15.90 5.92
CA VAL A 223 18.33 -16.18 4.48
C VAL A 223 16.91 -16.51 4.05
N ALA A 224 16.21 -17.28 4.87
CA ALA A 224 14.81 -17.62 4.66
C ALA A 224 14.11 -17.79 6.02
N LYS A 225 12.85 -17.37 6.11
CA LYS A 225 12.01 -17.51 7.31
C LYS A 225 10.84 -18.45 7.04
N ASP A 226 10.27 -19.01 8.12
CA ASP A 226 9.13 -19.95 8.09
C ASP A 226 9.32 -21.05 7.06
N VAL A 227 10.53 -21.61 7.00
CA VAL A 227 10.83 -22.68 6.06
C VAL A 227 10.19 -24.00 6.46
N SER A 228 9.83 -24.80 5.48
CA SER A 228 9.22 -26.11 5.62
C SER A 228 10.16 -27.12 6.34
N ASP A 229 9.59 -28.14 6.98
CA ASP A 229 10.37 -29.21 7.61
C ASP A 229 11.25 -29.94 6.59
N GLU A 230 10.83 -30.02 5.33
CA GLU A 230 11.58 -30.57 4.21
C GLU A 230 12.83 -29.76 3.91
N THR A 231 12.72 -28.42 3.95
CA THR A 231 13.88 -27.53 3.81
C THR A 231 14.81 -27.63 5.01
N VAL A 232 14.27 -27.67 6.23
CA VAL A 232 15.07 -27.88 7.45
C VAL A 232 15.90 -29.15 7.33
N ALA A 233 15.27 -30.27 6.97
CA ALA A 233 15.94 -31.55 6.81
C ALA A 233 17.05 -31.50 5.74
N ALA A 234 16.73 -30.91 4.57
CA ALA A 234 17.68 -30.80 3.46
C ALA A 234 18.88 -29.90 3.79
N ILE A 235 18.66 -28.78 4.48
CA ILE A 235 19.74 -27.88 4.93
C ILE A 235 20.63 -28.61 5.97
N MET A 236 20.03 -29.30 6.95
CA MET A 236 20.79 -30.02 7.97
C MET A 236 21.63 -31.17 7.38
N GLU A 237 21.13 -31.87 6.36
CA GLU A 237 21.88 -32.88 5.63
C GLU A 237 23.10 -32.30 4.91
N ASN A 238 23.02 -31.10 4.40
CA ASN A 238 24.07 -30.41 3.65
C ASN A 238 24.91 -29.45 4.49
N GLN A 239 24.68 -29.37 5.80
CA GLN A 239 25.35 -28.41 6.70
C GLN A 239 26.89 -28.54 6.71
N TYR A 240 27.40 -29.74 6.48
CA TYR A 240 28.83 -29.96 6.38
C TYR A 240 29.45 -29.36 5.11
N ASP A 241 28.75 -29.43 3.99
CA ASP A 241 29.21 -28.91 2.69
C ASP A 241 28.99 -27.40 2.57
N ILE A 242 27.93 -26.89 3.23
CA ILE A 242 27.61 -25.44 3.27
C ILE A 242 27.98 -24.91 4.67
N SER A 243 29.28 -24.84 4.96
CA SER A 243 29.74 -24.33 6.26
C SER A 243 29.27 -22.91 6.51
N GLY A 244 28.76 -22.65 7.70
CA GLY A 244 28.18 -21.35 8.08
C GLY A 244 26.65 -21.27 7.98
N VAL A 245 26.00 -22.28 7.39
CA VAL A 245 24.54 -22.37 7.45
C VAL A 245 24.08 -22.98 8.78
N ASP A 246 22.99 -22.45 9.33
CA ASP A 246 22.36 -22.97 10.54
C ASP A 246 20.84 -22.79 10.51
N ILE A 247 20.13 -23.61 11.30
CA ILE A 247 18.68 -23.47 11.50
C ILE A 247 18.43 -22.84 12.86
N LYS A 248 17.74 -21.72 12.86
CA LYS A 248 17.37 -21.00 14.07
C LYS A 248 15.86 -21.01 14.24
N GLN A 249 15.38 -21.36 15.43
CA GLN A 249 13.98 -21.11 15.78
C GLN A 249 13.76 -19.62 16.03
N ASP A 250 12.76 -19.08 15.38
CA ASP A 250 12.34 -17.69 15.49
C ASP A 250 10.82 -17.61 15.65
N THR A 251 10.29 -16.44 15.85
CA THR A 251 8.84 -16.19 15.87
C THR A 251 8.48 -15.33 14.68
N ILE A 252 7.48 -15.77 13.92
CA ILE A 252 6.86 -14.98 12.86
C ILE A 252 5.53 -14.41 13.33
N ARG A 253 5.18 -13.22 12.81
CA ARG A 253 3.89 -12.59 13.02
C ARG A 253 2.89 -13.13 12.02
N VAL A 254 1.73 -13.58 12.48
CA VAL A 254 0.66 -14.13 11.66
C VAL A 254 -0.62 -13.32 11.88
N TYR A 255 -1.28 -12.92 10.79
CA TYR A 255 -2.53 -12.18 10.78
C TYR A 255 -3.66 -13.08 10.32
N GLU A 256 -4.68 -13.24 11.18
CA GLU A 256 -5.78 -14.18 10.99
C GLU A 256 -7.08 -13.48 10.52
N GLY A 257 -7.10 -12.16 10.53
CA GLY A 257 -8.26 -11.35 10.15
C GLY A 257 -8.56 -11.32 8.64
N GLY A 258 -7.60 -11.76 7.81
CA GLY A 258 -7.67 -11.64 6.35
C GLY A 258 -7.65 -10.19 5.87
N GLU A 259 -7.93 -9.98 4.59
CA GLU A 259 -7.91 -8.67 3.95
C GLU A 259 -8.90 -7.67 4.59
N ALA A 260 -10.01 -8.16 5.12
CA ALA A 260 -11.00 -7.34 5.82
C ALA A 260 -10.44 -6.57 7.02
N CYS A 261 -9.38 -7.08 7.68
CA CYS A 261 -8.75 -6.45 8.84
C CYS A 261 -7.43 -5.75 8.49
N SER A 262 -7.00 -5.77 7.23
CA SER A 262 -5.67 -5.32 6.82
C SER A 262 -5.39 -3.86 7.19
N SER A 263 -6.29 -2.97 6.86
CA SER A 263 -6.17 -1.53 7.11
C SER A 263 -6.22 -1.15 8.60
N ILE A 264 -6.84 -2.00 9.45
CA ILE A 264 -6.86 -1.82 10.89
C ILE A 264 -5.56 -2.32 11.50
N LEU A 265 -5.21 -3.58 11.23
CA LEU A 265 -4.06 -4.22 11.87
C LEU A 265 -2.74 -3.63 11.38
N GLY A 266 -2.63 -3.36 10.09
CA GLY A 266 -1.36 -3.04 9.47
C GLY A 266 -0.43 -4.26 9.43
N TYR A 267 0.88 -4.03 9.41
CA TYR A 267 1.88 -5.11 9.39
C TYR A 267 3.15 -4.69 10.12
N THR A 268 3.98 -5.68 10.44
CA THR A 268 5.30 -5.49 11.06
C THR A 268 6.41 -5.64 10.02
N GLY A 269 7.52 -4.95 10.26
CA GLY A 269 8.70 -5.06 9.41
C GLY A 269 9.96 -4.59 10.14
N THR A 270 11.12 -4.79 9.53
CA THR A 270 12.40 -4.32 10.07
C THR A 270 12.42 -2.79 10.13
N ILE A 271 12.92 -2.24 11.25
CA ILE A 271 13.05 -0.80 11.43
C ILE A 271 14.02 -0.21 10.42
N SER A 272 13.70 0.97 9.87
CA SER A 272 14.64 1.69 9.02
C SER A 272 15.65 2.50 9.84
N SER A 273 16.72 2.94 9.20
CA SER A 273 17.75 3.78 9.85
C SER A 273 17.18 5.14 10.31
N GLU A 274 16.18 5.66 9.61
CA GLU A 274 15.51 6.91 9.92
C GLU A 274 14.56 6.74 11.10
N GLU A 275 13.68 5.73 11.04
CA GLU A 275 12.79 5.40 12.17
C GLU A 275 13.58 5.15 13.45
N LEU A 276 14.76 4.51 13.33
CA LEU A 276 15.65 4.28 14.48
C LEU A 276 16.20 5.58 15.04
N LYS A 277 16.51 6.57 14.20
CA LYS A 277 16.99 7.89 14.65
C LYS A 277 15.86 8.73 15.27
N GLU A 278 14.67 8.68 14.67
CA GLU A 278 13.51 9.47 15.13
C GLU A 278 12.95 8.97 16.45
N ARG A 279 12.95 7.65 16.68
CA ARG A 279 12.38 7.06 17.90
C ARG A 279 13.22 7.29 19.16
N ASP A 280 14.50 7.67 19.06
CA ASP A 280 15.44 7.88 20.16
C ASP A 280 15.37 6.82 21.30
N ASP A 281 15.04 5.56 20.92
CA ASP A 281 14.97 4.44 21.85
C ASP A 281 16.25 3.60 21.78
N SER A 282 17.08 3.73 22.80
CA SER A 282 18.36 3.01 22.92
C SER A 282 18.24 1.46 22.95
N LYS A 283 17.02 0.93 23.00
CA LYS A 283 16.75 -0.50 23.01
C LYS A 283 16.57 -1.08 21.59
N LEU A 284 16.25 -0.20 20.61
CA LEU A 284 16.06 -0.62 19.23
C LEU A 284 17.40 -0.74 18.52
N THR A 285 17.47 -1.70 17.62
CA THR A 285 18.63 -1.94 16.73
C THR A 285 18.13 -2.00 15.29
N ILE A 286 19.04 -1.89 14.33
CA ILE A 286 18.71 -1.99 12.89
C ILE A 286 17.97 -3.28 12.51
N ASN A 287 18.04 -4.32 13.34
CA ASN A 287 17.36 -5.60 13.13
C ASN A 287 16.06 -5.73 13.92
N SER A 288 15.65 -4.69 14.65
CA SER A 288 14.40 -4.72 15.43
C SER A 288 13.18 -4.74 14.51
N ILE A 289 12.21 -5.59 14.84
CA ILE A 289 10.92 -5.64 14.17
C ILE A 289 9.97 -4.66 14.86
N VAL A 290 9.36 -3.78 14.08
CA VAL A 290 8.44 -2.73 14.55
C VAL A 290 7.15 -2.75 13.74
N GLY A 291 6.10 -2.16 14.27
CA GLY A 291 4.87 -1.92 13.52
C GLY A 291 5.08 -0.83 12.45
N LYS A 292 4.67 -1.11 11.21
CA LYS A 292 4.83 -0.22 10.04
C LYS A 292 3.58 0.59 9.72
N SER A 293 2.43 0.05 10.01
CA SER A 293 1.13 0.70 9.78
C SER A 293 0.08 0.19 10.76
N GLY A 294 -1.09 0.84 10.78
CA GLY A 294 -2.26 0.40 11.54
C GLY A 294 -2.03 0.30 13.05
N MET A 295 -2.76 -0.60 13.71
CA MET A 295 -2.65 -0.83 15.15
C MET A 295 -1.30 -1.42 15.56
N GLU A 296 -0.63 -2.16 14.67
CA GLU A 296 0.75 -2.61 14.90
C GLU A 296 1.71 -1.43 15.10
N GLN A 297 1.54 -0.35 14.34
CA GLN A 297 2.35 0.87 14.48
C GLN A 297 1.93 1.69 15.71
N TYR A 298 0.63 1.91 15.88
CA TYR A 298 0.12 2.72 16.99
C TYR A 298 0.45 2.12 18.36
N LEU A 299 0.30 0.81 18.49
CA LEU A 299 0.54 0.06 19.73
C LEU A 299 1.97 -0.51 19.82
N ASP A 300 2.89 -0.10 18.96
CA ASP A 300 4.21 -0.72 18.88
C ASP A 300 4.93 -0.81 20.23
N GLN A 301 4.93 0.26 21.02
CA GLN A 301 5.54 0.29 22.35
C GLN A 301 4.88 -0.65 23.36
N VAL A 302 3.58 -0.92 23.19
CA VAL A 302 2.80 -1.80 24.08
C VAL A 302 3.02 -3.26 23.70
N LEU A 303 2.96 -3.52 22.37
CA LEU A 303 3.11 -4.86 21.81
C LEU A 303 4.56 -5.35 21.84
N GLN A 304 5.53 -4.45 21.77
CA GLN A 304 6.94 -4.83 21.73
C GLN A 304 7.36 -5.54 23.02
N GLY A 305 7.99 -6.71 22.88
CA GLY A 305 8.56 -7.45 24.00
C GLY A 305 9.81 -6.76 24.56
N ARG A 306 10.28 -7.26 25.68
CA ARG A 306 11.57 -6.86 26.23
C ARG A 306 12.60 -7.90 25.83
N ASP A 307 13.64 -7.46 25.16
CA ASP A 307 14.72 -8.32 24.72
C ASP A 307 15.50 -8.92 25.88
N GLY A 308 15.90 -10.16 25.71
CA GLY A 308 16.87 -10.86 26.52
C GLY A 308 18.29 -10.59 26.03
N LYS A 309 19.27 -11.06 26.79
CA LYS A 309 20.68 -10.94 26.46
C LYS A 309 21.39 -12.27 26.68
N LYS A 310 22.20 -12.66 25.72
CA LYS A 310 23.08 -13.82 25.74
C LYS A 310 24.51 -13.33 25.58
N GLU A 311 25.43 -13.84 26.38
CA GLU A 311 26.84 -13.50 26.26
C GLU A 311 27.62 -14.58 25.52
N VAL A 312 28.54 -14.13 24.65
CA VAL A 312 29.45 -14.99 23.92
C VAL A 312 30.85 -14.41 23.92
N TYR A 313 31.86 -15.29 23.83
CA TYR A 313 33.19 -14.83 23.46
C TYR A 313 33.38 -14.92 21.95
N VAL A 314 33.93 -13.87 21.35
CA VAL A 314 34.29 -13.83 19.94
C VAL A 314 35.80 -13.63 19.77
N ASP A 315 36.38 -14.21 18.71
CA ASP A 315 37.78 -13.98 18.34
C ASP A 315 37.99 -12.61 17.70
N ASN A 316 39.25 -12.35 17.30
CA ASN A 316 39.61 -11.10 16.61
C ASN A 316 39.00 -10.94 15.20
N THR A 317 38.40 -11.99 14.67
CA THR A 317 37.67 -11.97 13.38
C THR A 317 36.16 -11.85 13.57
N GLY A 318 35.69 -11.81 14.82
CA GLY A 318 34.28 -11.71 15.16
C GLY A 318 33.51 -13.02 15.22
N ARG A 319 34.17 -14.19 15.30
CA ARG A 319 33.51 -15.51 15.40
C ARG A 319 33.28 -15.92 16.84
N THR A 320 32.15 -16.55 17.10
CA THR A 320 31.85 -17.11 18.43
C THR A 320 32.79 -18.30 18.76
N THR A 321 33.56 -18.14 19.80
CA THR A 321 34.47 -19.17 20.32
C THR A 321 33.91 -19.92 21.53
N GLN A 322 33.03 -19.25 22.31
CA GLN A 322 32.39 -19.83 23.47
C GLN A 322 31.05 -19.16 23.77
N ASP A 323 30.04 -19.99 24.05
CA ASP A 323 28.72 -19.54 24.52
C ASP A 323 28.73 -19.50 26.06
N LEU A 324 28.46 -18.34 26.64
CA LEU A 324 28.40 -18.11 28.09
C LEU A 324 26.98 -18.26 28.66
N GLY A 325 25.98 -18.42 27.75
CA GLY A 325 24.57 -18.58 28.11
C GLY A 325 23.78 -17.28 28.22
N VAL A 326 22.49 -17.45 28.54
CA VAL A 326 21.54 -16.34 28.65
C VAL A 326 21.69 -15.65 30.01
N ILE A 327 22.01 -14.37 30.00
CA ILE A 327 22.16 -13.54 31.22
C ILE A 327 20.86 -12.77 31.58
N GLN A 328 20.01 -12.53 30.57
CA GLN A 328 18.70 -11.92 30.74
C GLN A 328 17.69 -12.64 29.84
N GLN A 329 16.63 -13.18 30.43
CA GLN A 329 15.54 -13.82 29.69
C GLN A 329 14.70 -12.77 28.95
N PRO A 330 14.30 -13.02 27.69
CA PRO A 330 13.35 -12.18 26.98
C PRO A 330 11.98 -12.26 27.66
N ARG A 331 11.18 -11.19 27.52
CA ARG A 331 9.79 -11.13 28.00
C ARG A 331 8.88 -10.72 26.85
N ALA A 332 7.71 -11.36 26.73
CA ALA A 332 6.70 -11.00 25.76
C ALA A 332 6.14 -9.60 26.02
N GLY A 333 5.68 -8.94 24.97
CA GLY A 333 4.90 -7.71 25.05
C GLY A 333 3.50 -7.97 25.61
N LYS A 334 2.73 -6.90 25.76
CA LYS A 334 1.39 -6.97 26.31
C LYS A 334 0.39 -7.35 25.24
N ASP A 335 -0.57 -8.19 25.60
CA ASP A 335 -1.69 -8.52 24.74
C ASP A 335 -2.71 -7.38 24.71
N VAL A 336 -3.31 -7.16 23.53
CA VAL A 336 -4.32 -6.13 23.29
C VAL A 336 -5.59 -6.75 22.73
N TYR A 337 -6.72 -6.32 23.25
CA TYR A 337 -8.05 -6.65 22.74
C TYR A 337 -8.61 -5.41 22.05
N LEU A 338 -8.95 -5.55 20.78
CA LEU A 338 -9.64 -4.50 20.03
C LEU A 338 -11.14 -4.56 20.29
N SER A 339 -11.84 -3.45 20.09
CA SER A 339 -13.30 -3.36 20.16
C SER A 339 -13.99 -3.99 18.94
N ILE A 340 -13.24 -4.29 17.89
CA ILE A 340 -13.70 -4.91 16.65
C ILE A 340 -14.29 -6.29 16.94
N ASP A 341 -15.45 -6.58 16.36
CA ASP A 341 -15.96 -7.93 16.17
C ASP A 341 -15.49 -8.42 14.79
N VAL A 342 -14.63 -9.42 14.75
CA VAL A 342 -14.00 -9.87 13.51
C VAL A 342 -15.00 -10.46 12.51
N GLU A 343 -16.08 -11.06 12.97
CA GLU A 343 -17.11 -11.61 12.08
C GLU A 343 -17.96 -10.49 11.47
N LEU A 344 -18.35 -9.49 12.27
CA LEU A 344 -19.01 -8.28 11.77
C LEU A 344 -18.11 -7.53 10.77
N GLN A 345 -16.81 -7.41 11.06
CA GLN A 345 -15.82 -6.80 10.17
C GLN A 345 -15.77 -7.51 8.81
N LYS A 346 -15.68 -8.85 8.81
CA LYS A 346 -15.67 -9.67 7.60
C LYS A 346 -16.97 -9.56 6.82
N LYS A 347 -18.11 -9.62 7.50
CA LYS A 347 -19.44 -9.51 6.86
C LYS A 347 -19.68 -8.13 6.26
N THR A 348 -19.21 -7.09 6.94
CA THR A 348 -19.26 -5.72 6.41
C THR A 348 -18.38 -5.57 5.16
N TYR A 349 -17.19 -6.20 5.16
CA TYR A 349 -16.30 -6.22 3.99
C TYR A 349 -16.95 -6.97 2.81
N GLU A 350 -17.47 -8.17 3.05
CA GLU A 350 -18.18 -8.97 2.04
C GLU A 350 -19.42 -8.23 1.48
N ALA A 351 -20.15 -7.51 2.32
CA ALA A 351 -21.33 -6.74 1.90
C ALA A 351 -20.94 -5.59 0.94
N LEU A 352 -19.83 -4.88 1.25
CA LEU A 352 -19.30 -3.84 0.38
C LEU A 352 -18.81 -4.41 -0.95
N GLU A 353 -17.97 -5.44 -0.90
CA GLU A 353 -17.38 -6.07 -2.09
C GLU A 353 -18.46 -6.58 -3.04
N ARG A 354 -19.44 -7.32 -2.52
CA ARG A 354 -20.57 -7.85 -3.28
C ARG A 354 -21.40 -6.73 -3.90
N LYS A 355 -21.71 -5.67 -3.12
CA LYS A 355 -22.50 -4.55 -3.63
C LYS A 355 -21.76 -3.80 -4.74
N ILE A 356 -20.45 -3.60 -4.62
CA ILE A 356 -19.64 -2.97 -5.65
C ILE A 356 -19.60 -3.84 -6.91
N ALA A 357 -19.47 -5.16 -6.77
CA ALA A 357 -19.54 -6.10 -7.91
C ALA A 357 -20.91 -6.07 -8.61
N ASP A 358 -22.00 -6.01 -7.85
CA ASP A 358 -23.35 -5.89 -8.40
C ASP A 358 -23.53 -4.59 -9.20
N ILE A 359 -23.01 -3.46 -8.70
CA ILE A 359 -23.05 -2.18 -9.41
C ILE A 359 -22.25 -2.27 -10.72
N LEU A 360 -21.04 -2.82 -10.68
CA LEU A 360 -20.23 -3.03 -11.89
C LEU A 360 -21.03 -3.82 -12.95
N VAL A 361 -21.59 -4.95 -12.56
CA VAL A 361 -22.35 -5.82 -13.47
C VAL A 361 -23.57 -5.11 -14.06
N GLN A 362 -24.29 -4.28 -13.29
CA GLN A 362 -25.44 -3.51 -13.76
C GLN A 362 -25.08 -2.46 -14.82
N HIS A 363 -23.86 -1.94 -14.78
CA HIS A 363 -23.41 -0.90 -15.69
C HIS A 363 -22.53 -1.41 -16.83
N LEU A 364 -22.12 -2.70 -16.82
CA LEU A 364 -21.37 -3.33 -17.91
C LEU A 364 -22.22 -3.44 -19.19
N ILE A 365 -21.63 -3.02 -20.31
CA ILE A 365 -22.23 -3.17 -21.64
C ILE A 365 -21.25 -3.85 -22.60
N ASN A 366 -21.79 -4.64 -23.53
CA ASN A 366 -20.98 -5.36 -24.52
C ASN A 366 -20.59 -4.45 -25.70
N THR A 367 -19.74 -3.46 -25.44
CA THR A 367 -19.21 -2.51 -26.43
C THR A 367 -17.71 -2.29 -26.21
N LYS A 368 -17.02 -1.76 -27.23
CA LYS A 368 -15.61 -1.39 -27.13
C LYS A 368 -15.36 -0.12 -26.33
N THR A 369 -16.23 0.86 -26.50
CA THR A 369 -16.09 2.18 -25.89
C THR A 369 -17.44 2.73 -25.51
N PHE A 370 -17.45 3.67 -24.59
CA PHE A 370 -18.62 4.48 -24.22
C PHE A 370 -18.22 5.96 -24.18
N ASP A 371 -18.97 6.81 -24.88
CA ASP A 371 -18.71 8.26 -24.87
C ASP A 371 -19.42 8.89 -23.66
N LYS A 372 -18.64 9.36 -22.72
CA LYS A 372 -19.10 10.05 -21.51
C LYS A 372 -19.42 11.53 -21.74
N LYS A 373 -19.06 12.09 -22.92
CA LYS A 373 -19.31 13.50 -23.24
C LYS A 373 -20.79 13.73 -23.48
N GLY A 374 -21.40 14.64 -22.73
CA GLY A 374 -22.81 14.98 -22.86
C GLY A 374 -23.77 14.08 -22.07
N VAL A 375 -23.25 13.22 -21.20
CA VAL A 375 -24.05 12.52 -20.20
C VAL A 375 -24.29 13.48 -19.04
N ASP A 376 -25.52 13.96 -18.89
CA ASP A 376 -25.91 14.91 -17.83
C ASP A 376 -26.23 14.17 -16.51
N ASP A 377 -26.73 12.95 -16.58
CA ASP A 377 -27.04 12.10 -15.43
C ASP A 377 -25.93 11.05 -15.25
N THR A 378 -25.15 11.17 -14.19
CA THR A 378 -24.03 10.27 -13.91
C THR A 378 -24.46 8.81 -13.72
N THR A 379 -25.72 8.53 -13.41
CA THR A 379 -26.28 7.17 -13.31
C THR A 379 -26.39 6.46 -14.67
N GLU A 380 -26.36 7.22 -15.77
CA GLU A 380 -26.41 6.67 -17.14
C GLU A 380 -25.03 6.28 -17.68
N ILE A 381 -23.95 6.58 -16.95
CA ILE A 381 -22.60 6.20 -17.35
C ILE A 381 -22.49 4.68 -17.40
N LYS A 382 -22.00 4.14 -18.54
CA LYS A 382 -21.81 2.71 -18.74
C LYS A 382 -20.33 2.34 -18.83
N ILE A 383 -20.03 1.08 -18.51
CA ILE A 383 -18.69 0.52 -18.51
C ILE A 383 -18.60 -0.45 -19.71
N PRO A 384 -17.79 -0.14 -20.72
CA PRO A 384 -17.53 -1.09 -21.82
C PRO A 384 -16.87 -2.36 -21.30
N ILE A 385 -17.25 -3.52 -21.80
CA ILE A 385 -16.58 -4.78 -21.42
C ILE A 385 -15.11 -4.81 -21.85
N TYR A 386 -14.72 -4.02 -22.83
CA TYR A 386 -13.32 -3.91 -23.24
C TYR A 386 -12.45 -3.25 -22.16
N ASP A 387 -13.02 -2.35 -21.32
CA ASP A 387 -12.31 -1.80 -20.15
C ASP A 387 -11.98 -2.93 -19.14
N VAL A 388 -12.85 -3.95 -19.00
CA VAL A 388 -12.57 -5.14 -18.18
C VAL A 388 -11.41 -5.96 -18.77
N TYR A 389 -11.39 -6.21 -20.08
CA TYR A 389 -10.28 -6.94 -20.71
C TYR A 389 -8.93 -6.21 -20.53
N ILE A 390 -8.93 -4.89 -20.68
CA ILE A 390 -7.76 -4.05 -20.51
C ILE A 390 -7.31 -4.08 -19.05
N ALA A 391 -8.25 -3.98 -18.12
CA ALA A 391 -7.98 -4.01 -16.68
C ALA A 391 -7.34 -5.34 -16.24
N LEU A 392 -7.81 -6.47 -16.75
CA LEU A 392 -7.24 -7.81 -16.47
C LEU A 392 -5.76 -7.92 -16.85
N LEU A 393 -5.35 -7.22 -17.90
CA LEU A 393 -3.94 -7.14 -18.31
C LEU A 393 -3.15 -6.13 -17.47
N ASN A 394 -3.67 -4.91 -17.33
CA ASN A 394 -2.90 -3.79 -16.78
C ASN A 394 -2.82 -3.80 -15.24
N ASN A 395 -3.81 -4.42 -14.55
CA ASN A 395 -3.76 -4.56 -13.09
C ASN A 395 -3.05 -5.85 -12.62
N GLY A 396 -2.39 -6.57 -13.54
CA GLY A 396 -1.59 -7.75 -13.22
C GLY A 396 -2.44 -8.93 -12.72
N VAL A 397 -3.69 -9.05 -13.18
CA VAL A 397 -4.50 -10.27 -13.00
C VAL A 397 -3.93 -11.37 -13.88
N ILE A 398 -3.63 -11.05 -15.14
CA ILE A 398 -2.83 -11.88 -16.01
C ILE A 398 -1.35 -11.55 -15.74
N ASP A 399 -0.58 -12.57 -15.36
CA ASP A 399 0.87 -12.43 -15.12
C ASP A 399 1.62 -12.30 -16.45
N LEU A 400 2.02 -11.06 -16.76
CA LEU A 400 2.75 -10.76 -17.99
C LEU A 400 4.22 -11.24 -17.97
N GLU A 401 4.78 -11.56 -16.75
CA GLU A 401 6.12 -12.19 -16.68
C GLU A 401 6.09 -13.62 -17.18
N GLN A 402 5.05 -14.38 -16.81
CA GLN A 402 4.89 -15.76 -17.23
C GLN A 402 4.87 -15.91 -18.76
N LEU A 403 4.42 -14.89 -19.50
CA LEU A 403 4.43 -14.88 -20.97
C LEU A 403 5.83 -15.02 -21.59
N ARG A 404 6.89 -14.78 -20.81
CA ARG A 404 8.31 -14.76 -21.26
C ARG A 404 9.10 -15.96 -20.82
N GLU A 405 8.56 -16.75 -19.88
CA GLU A 405 9.25 -17.90 -19.33
C GLU A 405 9.44 -19.02 -20.38
N GLU A 406 10.44 -19.87 -20.15
CA GLU A 406 10.72 -20.99 -21.07
C GLU A 406 9.57 -22.00 -21.16
N ASP A 407 8.80 -22.14 -20.11
CA ASP A 407 7.64 -23.01 -19.98
C ASP A 407 6.31 -22.35 -20.35
N ALA A 408 6.33 -21.08 -20.81
CA ALA A 408 5.15 -20.37 -21.29
C ALA A 408 4.35 -21.20 -22.32
N SER A 409 3.03 -21.13 -22.25
CA SER A 409 2.13 -21.80 -23.19
C SER A 409 2.29 -21.25 -24.63
N GLU A 410 1.69 -21.92 -25.59
CA GLU A 410 1.69 -21.44 -26.98
C GLU A 410 0.94 -20.10 -27.11
N LEU A 411 -0.15 -19.94 -26.37
CA LEU A 411 -0.93 -18.71 -26.34
C LEU A 411 -0.17 -17.56 -25.68
N GLU A 412 0.50 -17.81 -24.58
CA GLU A 412 1.33 -16.84 -23.87
C GLU A 412 2.46 -16.33 -24.77
N ARG A 413 3.19 -17.24 -25.42
CA ARG A 413 4.24 -16.86 -26.38
C ARG A 413 3.69 -16.07 -27.56
N LYS A 414 2.53 -16.45 -28.09
CA LYS A 414 1.85 -15.72 -29.19
C LYS A 414 1.51 -14.29 -28.76
N PHE A 415 0.92 -14.13 -27.57
CA PHE A 415 0.59 -12.83 -27.02
C PHE A 415 1.84 -11.95 -26.91
N PHE A 416 2.90 -12.47 -26.32
CA PHE A 416 4.15 -11.73 -26.14
C PHE A 416 4.77 -11.28 -27.47
N GLN A 417 4.73 -12.13 -28.51
CA GLN A 417 5.22 -11.75 -29.84
C GLN A 417 4.38 -10.62 -30.47
N ILE A 418 3.06 -10.66 -30.31
CA ILE A 418 2.16 -9.60 -30.80
C ILE A 418 2.48 -8.28 -30.06
N PHE A 419 2.62 -8.33 -28.75
CA PHE A 419 2.97 -7.18 -27.91
C PHE A 419 4.30 -6.53 -28.34
N LEU A 420 5.37 -7.32 -28.43
CA LEU A 420 6.70 -6.81 -28.82
C LEU A 420 6.68 -6.17 -30.21
N LYS A 421 5.97 -6.80 -31.16
CA LYS A 421 5.83 -6.26 -32.50
C LYS A 421 5.11 -4.92 -32.49
N LYS A 422 3.98 -4.82 -31.81
CA LYS A 422 3.18 -3.58 -31.69
C LYS A 422 3.99 -2.47 -31.03
N LYS A 423 4.63 -2.74 -29.89
CA LYS A 423 5.47 -1.78 -29.18
C LYS A 423 6.58 -1.24 -30.10
N SER A 424 7.29 -2.13 -30.81
CA SER A 424 8.33 -1.72 -31.75
C SER A 424 7.79 -0.84 -32.89
N GLU A 425 6.64 -1.21 -33.48
CA GLU A 425 6.01 -0.44 -34.56
C GLU A 425 5.57 0.96 -34.06
N VAL A 426 4.99 1.06 -32.88
CA VAL A 426 4.54 2.32 -32.27
C VAL A 426 5.73 3.22 -31.96
N VAL A 427 6.76 2.71 -31.29
CA VAL A 427 7.97 3.50 -30.93
C VAL A 427 8.68 4.00 -32.19
N GLN A 428 8.84 3.16 -33.22
CA GLN A 428 9.41 3.58 -34.50
C GLN A 428 8.55 4.61 -35.21
N GLY A 429 7.22 4.48 -35.14
CA GLY A 429 6.27 5.46 -35.69
C GLY A 429 6.40 6.83 -35.01
N ILE A 430 6.49 6.86 -33.68
CA ILE A 430 6.70 8.09 -32.89
C ILE A 430 8.06 8.71 -33.21
N GLU A 431 9.13 7.92 -33.24
CA GLU A 431 10.46 8.41 -33.62
C GLU A 431 10.46 9.06 -35.02
N LYS A 432 9.82 8.40 -35.98
CA LYS A 432 9.72 8.91 -37.36
C LYS A 432 8.91 10.20 -37.40
N ASP A 433 7.81 10.32 -36.65
CA ASP A 433 7.02 11.54 -36.62
C ASP A 433 7.79 12.69 -35.97
N LEU A 434 8.49 12.46 -34.86
CA LEU A 434 9.35 13.44 -34.20
C LEU A 434 10.52 13.91 -35.11
N ARG A 435 11.16 12.99 -35.84
CA ARG A 435 12.33 13.33 -36.67
C ARG A 435 11.96 13.89 -38.05
N GLU A 436 10.96 13.32 -38.73
CA GLU A 436 10.73 13.53 -40.16
C GLU A 436 9.36 14.16 -40.46
N LEU A 437 8.25 13.58 -39.96
CA LEU A 437 6.90 13.90 -40.45
C LEU A 437 6.31 15.17 -39.85
N SER A 438 6.45 15.39 -38.54
CA SER A 438 5.86 16.53 -37.83
C SER A 438 4.33 16.67 -38.04
N THR A 439 3.59 15.56 -37.87
CA THR A 439 2.14 15.53 -38.06
C THR A 439 1.46 16.34 -36.95
N LYS A 440 0.48 17.17 -37.28
CA LYS A 440 -0.27 17.93 -36.29
C LYS A 440 -1.10 16.99 -35.40
N TYR A 441 -1.21 17.35 -34.13
CA TYR A 441 -1.89 16.49 -33.14
C TYR A 441 -3.34 16.19 -33.55
N ASN A 442 -4.09 17.18 -34.06
CA ASN A 442 -5.49 17.00 -34.50
C ASN A 442 -5.63 16.21 -35.81
N GLU A 443 -4.55 15.97 -36.55
CA GLU A 443 -4.54 15.15 -37.77
C GLU A 443 -4.23 13.68 -37.48
N LEU A 444 -3.81 13.36 -36.27
CA LEU A 444 -3.53 12.00 -35.82
C LEU A 444 -4.82 11.25 -35.48
N GLY A 445 -4.82 9.94 -35.64
CA GLY A 445 -5.85 9.08 -35.08
C GLY A 445 -5.78 9.04 -33.54
N ILE A 446 -6.90 8.71 -32.87
CA ILE A 446 -7.04 8.71 -31.40
C ILE A 446 -5.91 7.94 -30.71
N GLU A 447 -5.54 6.76 -31.21
CA GLU A 447 -4.44 5.93 -30.70
C GLU A 447 -3.12 6.71 -30.63
N ASN A 448 -2.74 7.38 -31.73
CA ASN A 448 -1.49 8.15 -31.80
C ASN A 448 -1.57 9.45 -30.98
N GLN A 449 -2.76 10.04 -30.86
CA GLN A 449 -2.97 11.18 -29.97
C GLN A 449 -2.71 10.79 -28.51
N GLU A 450 -3.22 9.65 -28.05
CA GLU A 450 -2.99 9.17 -26.69
C GLU A 450 -1.52 8.83 -26.44
N TYR A 451 -0.82 8.25 -27.41
CA TYR A 451 0.63 8.01 -27.29
C TYR A 451 1.43 9.30 -27.17
N GLN A 452 1.05 10.35 -27.91
CA GLN A 452 1.73 11.64 -27.83
C GLN A 452 1.38 12.39 -26.52
N SER A 453 0.12 12.34 -26.08
CA SER A 453 -0.28 12.87 -24.76
C SER A 453 0.49 12.20 -23.65
N PHE A 454 0.60 10.87 -23.66
CA PHE A 454 1.38 10.12 -22.69
C PHE A 454 2.82 10.63 -22.56
N ILE A 455 3.49 10.94 -23.67
CA ILE A 455 4.87 11.45 -23.67
C ILE A 455 4.94 12.81 -22.95
N ILE A 456 4.00 13.70 -23.22
CA ILE A 456 3.98 15.05 -22.63
C ILE A 456 3.64 14.99 -21.14
N ASP A 457 2.66 14.16 -20.76
CA ASP A 457 2.09 14.15 -19.43
C ASP A 457 2.90 13.31 -18.43
N ASN A 458 3.56 12.23 -18.89
CA ASN A 458 4.15 11.23 -17.99
C ASN A 458 5.68 11.18 -17.98
N LEU A 459 6.38 11.69 -19.02
CA LEU A 459 7.84 11.60 -19.04
C LEU A 459 8.56 12.79 -18.41
N ASN A 460 7.85 13.68 -17.71
CA ASN A 460 8.42 14.87 -17.06
C ASN A 460 9.34 15.72 -17.95
N ILE A 461 9.04 15.77 -19.24
CA ILE A 461 9.87 16.46 -20.24
C ILE A 461 9.81 17.97 -20.05
N ILE A 462 8.66 18.49 -19.68
CA ILE A 462 8.37 19.92 -19.60
C ILE A 462 8.46 20.40 -18.15
N ASN A 463 9.21 21.46 -17.92
CA ASN A 463 9.36 22.09 -16.63
C ASN A 463 8.40 23.30 -16.53
N ASN A 464 7.27 23.16 -15.81
CA ASN A 464 6.21 24.15 -15.71
C ASN A 464 6.63 25.53 -15.13
N LYS A 465 7.91 25.81 -15.01
CA LYS A 465 8.43 27.07 -14.44
C LYS A 465 8.25 28.30 -15.35
N ASN A 466 8.13 28.11 -16.67
CA ASN A 466 8.04 29.20 -17.67
C ASN A 466 6.85 28.97 -18.62
N ASN A 467 5.66 28.74 -18.10
CA ASN A 467 4.49 28.40 -18.90
C ASN A 467 4.16 29.51 -19.91
N ASN A 468 4.35 29.22 -21.20
CA ASN A 468 3.83 30.04 -22.27
C ASN A 468 2.38 29.60 -22.57
N GLU A 469 1.41 30.28 -21.95
CA GLU A 469 -0.01 29.96 -22.05
C GLU A 469 -0.49 29.83 -23.51
N GLU A 470 -0.01 30.70 -24.43
CA GLU A 470 -0.38 30.66 -25.85
C GLU A 470 0.12 29.36 -26.54
N LEU A 471 1.30 28.86 -26.16
CA LEU A 471 1.87 27.64 -26.72
C LEU A 471 1.12 26.40 -26.22
N VAL A 472 0.77 26.36 -24.94
CA VAL A 472 -0.04 25.30 -24.34
C VAL A 472 -1.43 25.29 -24.97
N GLU A 473 -2.09 26.44 -25.11
CA GLU A 473 -3.41 26.54 -25.73
C GLU A 473 -3.42 26.04 -27.21
N LYS A 474 -2.36 26.31 -27.98
CA LYS A 474 -2.22 25.82 -29.36
C LYS A 474 -2.02 24.29 -29.39
N TRP A 475 -1.27 23.75 -28.43
CA TRP A 475 -1.11 22.30 -28.26
C TRP A 475 -2.43 21.64 -27.92
N GLU A 476 -3.14 22.14 -26.90
CA GLU A 476 -4.43 21.62 -26.47
C GLU A 476 -5.51 21.70 -27.58
N LYS A 477 -5.44 22.71 -28.44
CA LYS A 477 -6.29 22.81 -29.64
C LYS A 477 -5.85 21.88 -30.77
N GLY A 478 -4.72 21.19 -30.62
CA GLY A 478 -4.17 20.29 -31.63
C GLY A 478 -3.63 21.01 -32.89
N GLU A 479 -3.30 22.29 -32.81
CA GLU A 479 -2.83 23.10 -33.91
C GLU A 479 -1.33 22.90 -34.21
N LEU A 480 -0.59 22.31 -33.26
CA LEU A 480 0.83 22.01 -33.36
C LEU A 480 1.09 20.52 -33.49
N SER A 481 2.17 20.15 -34.14
CA SER A 481 2.77 18.82 -34.00
C SER A 481 3.56 18.73 -32.69
N MET A 482 3.75 17.51 -32.16
CA MET A 482 4.58 17.31 -30.98
C MET A 482 6.01 17.81 -31.21
N LYS A 483 6.57 17.65 -32.42
CA LYS A 483 7.85 18.21 -32.82
C LYS A 483 7.89 19.73 -32.66
N GLU A 484 6.91 20.44 -33.20
CA GLU A 484 6.83 21.91 -33.10
C GLU A 484 6.67 22.35 -31.65
N TYR A 485 5.82 21.67 -30.90
CA TYR A 485 5.58 21.97 -29.50
C TYR A 485 6.85 21.82 -28.65
N LEU A 486 7.53 20.67 -28.73
CA LEU A 486 8.77 20.41 -28.00
C LEU A 486 9.91 21.34 -28.44
N TYR A 487 9.99 21.62 -29.73
CA TYR A 487 11.02 22.53 -30.27
C TYR A 487 10.82 23.97 -29.77
N GLU A 488 9.59 24.45 -29.68
CA GLU A 488 9.31 25.76 -29.07
C GLU A 488 9.52 25.76 -27.54
N GLN A 489 9.21 24.69 -26.82
CA GLN A 489 9.50 24.53 -25.38
C GLN A 489 11.02 24.60 -25.10
N ILE A 490 11.87 24.04 -25.99
CA ILE A 490 13.34 24.21 -25.93
C ILE A 490 13.70 25.70 -26.09
N GLY A 491 13.05 26.39 -27.06
CA GLY A 491 13.31 27.80 -27.33
C GLY A 491 13.04 28.73 -26.16
N VAL A 492 12.04 28.43 -25.34
CA VAL A 492 11.70 29.19 -24.13
C VAL A 492 12.40 28.69 -22.86
N GLY A 493 13.26 27.65 -22.98
CA GLY A 493 14.01 27.10 -21.85
C GLY A 493 13.15 26.34 -20.84
N ASN A 494 12.05 25.71 -21.31
CA ASN A 494 11.09 25.01 -20.46
C ASN A 494 11.23 23.48 -20.49
N ILE A 495 12.31 22.98 -21.03
CA ILE A 495 12.65 21.53 -20.96
C ILE A 495 13.38 21.22 -19.68
N ASN A 496 13.07 20.08 -19.08
CA ASN A 496 13.73 19.61 -17.89
C ASN A 496 15.24 19.39 -18.16
N SER A 497 16.09 20.14 -17.46
CA SER A 497 17.55 20.11 -17.61
C SER A 497 18.19 18.76 -17.27
N ASP A 498 17.54 17.97 -16.41
CA ASP A 498 18.09 16.68 -15.97
C ASP A 498 18.07 15.62 -17.10
N ILE A 499 17.18 15.82 -18.09
CA ILE A 499 17.09 14.98 -19.30
C ILE A 499 18.23 15.25 -20.29
N ILE A 500 18.79 16.47 -20.27
CA ILE A 500 19.75 16.98 -21.25
C ILE A 500 21.19 16.92 -20.71
N ALA A 501 21.45 16.13 -19.68
CA ALA A 501 22.79 16.01 -19.09
C ALA A 501 23.80 15.50 -20.15
N SER A 502 24.55 16.40 -20.77
CA SER A 502 25.66 16.10 -21.66
C SER A 502 26.97 16.61 -21.07
N GLU A 503 28.08 15.96 -21.40
CA GLU A 503 29.45 16.43 -21.04
C GLU A 503 29.86 17.71 -21.77
N GLU A 504 29.05 18.19 -22.74
CA GLU A 504 29.36 19.36 -23.56
C GLU A 504 28.72 20.62 -22.92
N GLU A 505 29.52 21.65 -22.70
CA GLU A 505 29.11 22.90 -22.04
C GLU A 505 28.13 23.77 -22.83
N TYR A 506 27.98 23.59 -24.16
CA TYR A 506 27.12 24.41 -25.02
C TYR A 506 26.46 23.57 -26.12
N LEU A 507 25.16 23.29 -25.96
CA LEU A 507 24.34 22.64 -26.99
C LEU A 507 23.48 23.66 -27.70
N ASN A 508 23.32 23.56 -28.98
CA ASN A 508 22.36 24.34 -29.76
C ASN A 508 20.95 23.70 -29.70
N LYS A 509 19.92 24.43 -30.17
CA LYS A 509 18.52 23.98 -30.11
C LYS A 509 18.28 22.64 -30.81
N ASP A 510 18.95 22.41 -31.94
CA ASP A 510 18.80 21.16 -32.71
C ASP A 510 19.46 19.95 -32.01
N GLU A 511 20.61 20.17 -31.37
CA GLU A 511 21.31 19.16 -30.59
C GLU A 511 20.48 18.77 -29.34
N ILE A 512 19.93 19.76 -28.63
CA ILE A 512 19.03 19.53 -27.52
C ILE A 512 17.80 18.70 -27.96
N TYR A 513 17.20 19.06 -29.10
CA TYR A 513 16.06 18.35 -29.66
C TYR A 513 16.43 16.89 -30.03
N ALA A 514 17.58 16.66 -30.62
CA ALA A 514 18.02 15.32 -30.98
C ALA A 514 18.23 14.42 -29.72
N LEU A 515 18.79 14.97 -28.64
CA LEU A 515 18.96 14.28 -27.37
C LEU A 515 17.58 13.97 -26.72
N LEU A 516 16.67 14.95 -26.75
CA LEU A 516 15.32 14.77 -26.23
C LEU A 516 14.56 13.66 -26.96
N VAL A 517 14.63 13.61 -28.30
CA VAL A 517 14.03 12.53 -29.09
C VAL A 517 14.63 11.17 -28.71
N SER A 518 15.96 11.12 -28.52
CA SER A 518 16.62 9.86 -28.12
C SER A 518 16.19 9.44 -26.71
N PHE A 519 16.06 10.39 -25.78
CA PHE A 519 15.53 10.13 -24.44
C PHE A 519 14.11 9.57 -24.52
N ILE A 520 13.18 10.22 -25.25
CA ILE A 520 11.79 9.77 -25.41
C ILE A 520 11.75 8.33 -25.93
N VAL A 521 12.52 8.03 -26.98
CA VAL A 521 12.53 6.68 -27.58
C VAL A 521 13.02 5.63 -26.60
N ASN A 522 14.06 5.93 -25.82
CA ASN A 522 14.58 5.00 -24.81
C ASN A 522 13.58 4.79 -23.67
N GLU A 523 13.01 5.88 -23.14
CA GLU A 523 11.99 5.79 -22.08
C GLU A 523 10.78 4.96 -22.52
N LEU A 524 10.25 5.19 -23.72
CA LEU A 524 9.12 4.41 -24.23
C LEU A 524 9.42 2.92 -24.39
N GLN A 525 10.69 2.53 -24.56
CA GLN A 525 11.08 1.11 -24.62
C GLN A 525 11.06 0.43 -23.25
N GLU A 526 11.29 1.18 -22.17
CA GLU A 526 11.45 0.64 -20.81
C GLU A 526 10.25 0.96 -19.89
N ASN A 527 9.37 1.88 -20.29
CA ASN A 527 8.27 2.38 -19.45
C ASN A 527 7.08 1.42 -19.40
N SER A 528 6.76 0.92 -18.20
CA SER A 528 5.64 -0.01 -17.96
C SER A 528 4.26 0.61 -18.17
N GLN A 529 4.09 1.89 -17.85
CA GLN A 529 2.81 2.58 -18.08
C GLN A 529 2.53 2.78 -19.58
N PHE A 530 3.60 2.92 -20.38
CA PHE A 530 3.46 2.91 -21.84
C PHE A 530 3.06 1.53 -22.34
N ASP A 531 3.56 0.46 -21.74
CA ASP A 531 3.15 -0.91 -22.04
C ASP A 531 1.65 -1.15 -21.78
N GLU A 532 1.11 -0.57 -20.73
CA GLU A 532 -0.33 -0.60 -20.45
C GLU A 532 -1.15 0.07 -21.57
N LEU A 533 -0.63 1.17 -22.11
CA LEU A 533 -1.27 1.85 -23.24
C LEU A 533 -1.17 1.04 -24.53
N ILE A 534 -0.06 0.32 -24.77
CA ILE A 534 0.07 -0.63 -25.87
C ILE A 534 -0.96 -1.76 -25.72
N ASN A 535 -1.09 -2.36 -24.51
CA ASN A 535 -2.06 -3.40 -24.23
C ASN A 535 -3.50 -2.94 -24.52
N LYS A 536 -3.85 -1.71 -24.10
CA LYS A 536 -5.15 -1.09 -24.39
C LYS A 536 -5.47 -1.14 -25.88
N TYR A 537 -4.52 -0.72 -26.74
CA TYR A 537 -4.78 -0.67 -28.17
C TYR A 537 -4.69 -2.03 -28.86
N LEU A 538 -3.90 -2.97 -28.34
CA LEU A 538 -3.96 -4.36 -28.80
C LEU A 538 -5.35 -4.98 -28.63
N VAL A 539 -6.00 -4.68 -27.52
CA VAL A 539 -7.36 -5.16 -27.22
C VAL A 539 -8.41 -4.39 -28.03
N LEU A 540 -8.36 -3.05 -28.06
CA LEU A 540 -9.33 -2.22 -28.80
C LEU A 540 -9.30 -2.48 -30.31
N ASN A 541 -8.14 -2.81 -30.87
CA ASN A 541 -7.97 -3.10 -32.29
C ASN A 541 -8.20 -4.58 -32.63
N ASP A 542 -8.60 -5.42 -31.68
CA ASP A 542 -8.78 -6.88 -31.81
C ASP A 542 -7.51 -7.60 -32.30
N GLU A 543 -6.33 -7.05 -32.04
CA GLU A 543 -5.06 -7.73 -32.28
C GLU A 543 -4.85 -8.85 -31.24
N ILE A 544 -5.44 -8.69 -30.06
CA ILE A 544 -5.66 -9.68 -29.03
C ILE A 544 -7.16 -9.80 -28.80
N LEU A 545 -7.68 -11.01 -28.95
CA LEU A 545 -9.12 -11.25 -28.87
C LEU A 545 -9.57 -11.43 -27.39
N PRO A 546 -10.80 -11.02 -27.04
CA PRO A 546 -11.39 -11.27 -25.74
C PRO A 546 -11.31 -12.74 -25.27
N ASP A 547 -11.51 -13.68 -26.18
CA ASP A 547 -11.42 -15.10 -25.89
C ASP A 547 -9.99 -15.54 -25.53
N ASP A 548 -8.98 -14.95 -26.16
CA ASP A 548 -7.57 -15.23 -25.82
C ASP A 548 -7.25 -14.74 -24.39
N ILE A 549 -7.79 -13.58 -23.98
CA ILE A 549 -7.61 -13.02 -22.62
C ILE A 549 -8.24 -13.95 -21.57
N VAL A 550 -9.49 -14.37 -21.81
CA VAL A 550 -10.17 -15.30 -20.90
C VAL A 550 -9.45 -16.65 -20.83
N ARG A 551 -8.92 -17.15 -21.95
CA ARG A 551 -8.15 -18.40 -21.98
C ARG A 551 -6.88 -18.30 -21.15
N LEU A 552 -6.18 -17.15 -21.16
CA LEU A 552 -5.01 -16.90 -20.31
C LEU A 552 -5.36 -16.96 -18.82
N LEU A 553 -6.52 -16.43 -18.39
CA LEU A 553 -6.97 -16.54 -17.00
C LEU A 553 -7.09 -17.99 -16.52
N TYR A 554 -7.52 -18.90 -17.40
CA TYR A 554 -7.60 -20.32 -17.10
C TYR A 554 -6.24 -21.03 -17.20
N GLU A 555 -5.42 -20.71 -18.20
CA GLU A 555 -4.07 -21.30 -18.36
C GLU A 555 -3.14 -20.93 -17.21
N GLN A 556 -3.24 -19.68 -16.72
CA GLN A 556 -2.49 -19.22 -15.53
C GLN A 556 -3.15 -19.60 -14.19
N GLN A 557 -4.23 -20.40 -14.23
CA GLN A 557 -4.94 -20.88 -13.03
C GLN A 557 -5.51 -19.78 -12.13
N PHE A 558 -5.68 -18.56 -12.64
CA PHE A 558 -6.41 -17.51 -11.92
C PHE A 558 -7.89 -17.90 -11.80
N LEU A 559 -8.49 -18.41 -12.86
CA LEU A 559 -9.81 -19.06 -12.84
C LEU A 559 -9.63 -20.59 -12.82
N ASN A 560 -10.52 -21.26 -12.09
CA ASN A 560 -10.47 -22.72 -12.00
C ASN A 560 -10.98 -23.39 -13.30
N PRO A 561 -10.12 -24.11 -14.06
CA PRO A 561 -10.53 -24.76 -15.31
C PRO A 561 -11.46 -25.97 -15.11
N GLU A 562 -11.58 -26.50 -13.89
CA GLU A 562 -12.44 -27.62 -13.56
C GLU A 562 -13.90 -27.19 -13.30
N ASP A 563 -14.20 -25.91 -13.32
CA ASP A 563 -15.55 -25.43 -13.17
C ASP A 563 -16.38 -25.66 -14.44
N GLY A 564 -17.66 -25.91 -14.29
CA GLY A 564 -18.56 -26.15 -15.42
C GLY A 564 -18.75 -24.95 -16.35
N ASP A 565 -18.27 -23.75 -15.93
CA ASP A 565 -18.37 -22.53 -16.69
C ASP A 565 -17.33 -22.50 -17.82
N TYR A 566 -16.11 -23.00 -17.56
CA TYR A 566 -15.07 -23.16 -18.59
C TYR A 566 -15.53 -24.08 -19.72
N GLU A 567 -16.10 -25.24 -19.38
CA GLU A 567 -16.57 -26.22 -20.37
C GLU A 567 -17.72 -25.64 -21.22
N ASN A 568 -18.69 -24.94 -20.58
CA ASN A 568 -19.81 -24.32 -21.29
C ASN A 568 -19.31 -23.19 -22.23
N TRP A 569 -18.37 -22.37 -21.81
CA TRP A 569 -17.80 -21.34 -22.64
C TRP A 569 -17.01 -21.92 -23.82
N ASN A 570 -16.16 -22.90 -23.59
CA ASN A 570 -15.33 -23.52 -24.61
C ASN A 570 -16.18 -24.26 -25.68
N ARG A 571 -17.40 -24.70 -25.31
CA ARG A 571 -18.40 -25.26 -26.22
C ARG A 571 -19.25 -24.20 -26.93
N GLY A 572 -19.09 -22.93 -26.62
CA GLY A 572 -19.87 -21.82 -27.17
C GLY A 572 -21.33 -21.76 -26.65
N LEU A 573 -21.60 -22.34 -25.47
CA LEU A 573 -22.93 -22.30 -24.84
C LEU A 573 -23.18 -21.00 -24.08
N ILE A 574 -22.12 -20.31 -23.65
CA ILE A 574 -22.14 -18.99 -23.08
C ILE A 574 -21.11 -18.10 -23.78
N THR A 575 -21.40 -16.82 -23.87
CA THR A 575 -20.47 -15.85 -24.48
C THR A 575 -19.37 -15.49 -23.50
N THR A 576 -18.26 -14.93 -24.00
CA THR A 576 -17.17 -14.37 -23.18
C THR A 576 -17.68 -13.26 -22.25
N PHE A 577 -18.59 -12.42 -22.73
CA PHE A 577 -19.27 -11.39 -21.94
C PHE A 577 -20.07 -11.99 -20.78
N ASP A 578 -20.94 -12.98 -21.04
CA ASP A 578 -21.77 -13.62 -20.01
C ASP A 578 -20.91 -14.38 -18.99
N LEU A 579 -19.80 -14.98 -19.43
CA LEU A 579 -18.86 -15.66 -18.55
C LEU A 579 -18.24 -14.67 -17.56
N LEU A 580 -17.72 -13.53 -18.04
CA LEU A 580 -17.09 -12.53 -17.17
C LEU A 580 -18.09 -11.91 -16.20
N ILE A 581 -19.31 -11.58 -16.64
CA ILE A 581 -20.40 -11.16 -15.74
C ILE A 581 -20.57 -12.17 -14.60
N LYS A 582 -20.68 -13.45 -14.94
CA LYS A 582 -20.84 -14.51 -13.95
C LYS A 582 -19.65 -14.63 -12.99
N LYS A 583 -18.41 -14.45 -13.50
CA LYS A 583 -17.19 -14.49 -12.66
C LYS A 583 -17.12 -13.31 -11.70
N ILE A 584 -17.51 -12.10 -12.15
CA ILE A 584 -17.61 -10.91 -11.30
C ILE A 584 -18.71 -11.10 -10.25
N GLN A 585 -19.90 -11.57 -10.61
CA GLN A 585 -20.99 -11.85 -9.67
C GLN A 585 -20.61 -12.87 -8.59
N LYS A 586 -19.76 -13.83 -8.92
CA LYS A 586 -19.25 -14.83 -7.97
C LYS A 586 -18.05 -14.36 -7.16
N LEU A 587 -17.53 -13.16 -7.43
CA LEU A 587 -16.30 -12.63 -6.87
C LEU A 587 -15.05 -13.50 -7.17
N GLU A 588 -15.10 -14.27 -8.25
CA GLU A 588 -13.91 -14.95 -8.78
C GLU A 588 -12.99 -13.96 -9.53
N ILE A 589 -13.57 -12.88 -10.02
CA ILE A 589 -12.89 -11.64 -10.43
C ILE A 589 -13.49 -10.53 -9.58
N THR A 590 -12.70 -9.92 -8.73
CA THR A 590 -13.19 -8.91 -7.79
C THR A 590 -13.20 -7.50 -8.41
N PRO A 591 -13.97 -6.56 -7.87
CA PRO A 591 -13.86 -5.15 -8.27
C PRO A 591 -12.45 -4.58 -8.07
N ALA A 592 -11.72 -5.05 -7.07
CA ALA A 592 -10.33 -4.67 -6.79
C ALA A 592 -9.35 -5.12 -7.89
N ASP A 593 -9.57 -6.31 -8.45
CA ASP A 593 -8.78 -6.82 -9.58
C ASP A 593 -8.96 -5.96 -10.83
N LEU A 594 -10.17 -5.45 -11.03
CA LEU A 594 -10.49 -4.62 -12.19
C LEU A 594 -10.10 -3.16 -12.01
N ALA A 595 -10.16 -2.63 -10.78
CA ALA A 595 -9.94 -1.23 -10.45
C ALA A 595 -10.75 -0.24 -11.32
N LEU A 596 -11.91 -0.67 -11.84
CA LEU A 596 -12.87 0.14 -12.58
C LEU A 596 -13.87 0.77 -11.61
N ASP A 597 -14.42 1.94 -11.94
CA ASP A 597 -15.42 2.62 -11.11
C ASP A 597 -16.81 1.95 -11.16
N PRO A 598 -17.37 1.52 -10.00
CA PRO A 598 -16.80 1.56 -8.66
C PRO A 598 -15.87 0.37 -8.38
N CYS A 599 -14.78 0.62 -7.65
CA CYS A 599 -13.87 -0.45 -7.20
C CYS A 599 -13.53 -0.35 -5.71
N SER A 600 -14.14 0.57 -4.99
CA SER A 600 -13.74 0.83 -3.62
C SER A 600 -14.86 1.41 -2.76
N GLY A 601 -14.74 1.22 -1.43
CA GLY A 601 -15.69 1.72 -0.47
C GLY A 601 -15.19 1.61 0.97
N SER A 602 -15.99 2.10 1.90
CA SER A 602 -15.69 2.03 3.33
C SER A 602 -16.96 1.97 4.17
N ALA A 603 -16.88 1.32 5.31
CA ALA A 603 -17.97 1.31 6.28
C ALA A 603 -17.42 1.33 7.70
N VAL A 604 -18.11 2.03 8.59
CA VAL A 604 -17.80 2.14 10.01
C VAL A 604 -19.03 1.82 10.81
N VAL A 605 -18.88 0.92 11.78
CA VAL A 605 -19.93 0.53 12.72
C VAL A 605 -19.45 0.86 14.12
N THR A 606 -20.27 1.59 14.88
CA THR A 606 -19.94 2.05 16.24
C THR A 606 -21.01 1.61 17.24
N ASP A 607 -20.60 1.39 18.47
CA ASP A 607 -21.49 1.25 19.63
C ASP A 607 -21.93 2.64 20.08
N THR A 608 -23.23 2.89 20.10
CA THR A 608 -23.80 4.22 20.36
C THR A 608 -23.61 4.71 21.77
N ALA A 609 -23.48 3.79 22.74
CA ALA A 609 -23.32 4.11 24.17
C ALA A 609 -21.86 4.41 24.56
N THR A 610 -20.88 3.98 23.77
CA THR A 610 -19.45 4.04 24.17
C THR A 610 -18.53 4.67 23.15
N GLY A 611 -18.97 4.83 21.89
CA GLY A 611 -18.11 5.26 20.78
C GLY A 611 -17.04 4.22 20.38
N LYS A 612 -17.11 2.99 20.90
CA LYS A 612 -16.22 1.90 20.48
C LYS A 612 -16.56 1.48 19.06
N VAL A 613 -15.51 1.31 18.24
CA VAL A 613 -15.66 0.90 16.85
C VAL A 613 -15.76 -0.62 16.77
N LEU A 614 -16.89 -1.12 16.28
CA LEU A 614 -17.19 -2.55 16.16
C LEU A 614 -16.73 -3.13 14.81
N ALA A 615 -16.77 -2.30 13.76
CA ALA A 615 -16.18 -2.59 12.46
C ALA A 615 -15.67 -1.30 11.81
N CYS A 616 -14.54 -1.37 11.11
CA CYS A 616 -13.95 -0.27 10.36
C CYS A 616 -13.36 -0.82 9.05
N VAL A 617 -14.16 -0.86 8.01
CA VAL A 617 -13.82 -1.49 6.75
C VAL A 617 -13.30 -0.46 5.75
N SER A 618 -12.19 -0.78 5.13
CA SER A 618 -11.66 -0.17 3.91
C SER A 618 -11.59 -1.24 2.82
N TYR A 619 -12.35 -1.09 1.76
CA TYR A 619 -12.31 -1.97 0.59
C TYR A 619 -11.64 -1.24 -0.58
N PRO A 620 -10.73 -1.87 -1.34
CA PRO A 620 -10.17 -3.19 -1.07
C PRO A 620 -9.15 -3.21 0.08
N GLY A 621 -8.93 -4.41 0.61
CA GLY A 621 -7.87 -4.72 1.55
C GLY A 621 -6.64 -5.33 0.87
N TYR A 622 -5.72 -5.87 1.69
CA TYR A 622 -4.52 -6.55 1.23
C TYR A 622 -4.13 -7.67 2.21
N ASP A 623 -3.28 -8.61 1.79
CA ASP A 623 -2.78 -9.67 2.67
C ASP A 623 -1.60 -9.16 3.51
N ASN A 624 -1.84 -8.93 4.79
CA ASN A 624 -0.82 -8.50 5.76
C ASN A 624 0.33 -9.51 5.90
N ASN A 625 0.05 -10.82 5.76
CA ASN A 625 1.06 -11.87 5.91
C ASN A 625 2.13 -11.80 4.83
N ARG A 626 1.77 -11.33 3.62
CA ARG A 626 2.72 -11.15 2.52
C ARG A 626 3.62 -9.91 2.69
N LEU A 627 3.24 -8.98 3.58
CA LEU A 627 4.03 -7.78 3.89
C LEU A 627 4.84 -7.93 5.17
N ALA A 628 4.40 -8.79 6.08
CA ALA A 628 5.04 -9.03 7.37
C ALA A 628 6.17 -10.06 7.27
N ASN A 629 7.01 -10.09 8.30
CA ASN A 629 8.13 -11.02 8.44
C ASN A 629 9.15 -10.93 7.31
N GLN A 630 8.75 -11.37 6.13
CA GLN A 630 9.47 -11.24 4.87
C GLN A 630 8.55 -10.54 3.88
N MET A 631 8.93 -9.32 3.47
CA MET A 631 8.13 -8.55 2.52
C MET A 631 8.19 -9.19 1.14
N ASP A 632 7.04 -9.60 0.61
CA ASP A 632 6.89 -9.98 -0.78
C ASP A 632 6.91 -8.69 -1.63
N ASN A 633 8.09 -8.35 -2.13
CA ASN A 633 8.29 -7.12 -2.90
C ASN A 633 7.46 -7.09 -4.20
N LYS A 634 7.25 -8.25 -4.86
CA LYS A 634 6.42 -8.34 -6.06
C LYS A 634 4.96 -8.01 -5.74
N TYR A 635 4.44 -8.58 -4.65
CA TYR A 635 3.09 -8.29 -4.17
C TYR A 635 2.94 -6.85 -3.71
N TYR A 636 3.92 -6.32 -2.95
CA TYR A 636 3.91 -4.93 -2.53
C TYR A 636 3.86 -3.98 -3.72
N TYR A 637 4.70 -4.19 -4.72
CA TYR A 637 4.70 -3.41 -5.96
C TYR A 637 3.34 -3.48 -6.68
N LYS A 638 2.74 -4.68 -6.78
CA LYS A 638 1.42 -4.87 -7.37
C LYS A 638 0.35 -4.03 -6.65
N ILE A 639 0.25 -4.12 -5.32
CA ILE A 639 -0.79 -3.40 -4.56
C ILE A 639 -0.50 -1.90 -4.44
N TYR A 640 0.77 -1.48 -4.47
CA TYR A 640 1.16 -0.08 -4.46
C TYR A 640 0.75 0.64 -5.74
N ASN A 641 0.92 0.01 -6.89
CA ASN A 641 0.56 0.57 -8.19
C ASN A 641 -0.90 0.28 -8.61
N ASN A 642 -1.65 -0.50 -7.84
CA ASN A 642 -3.04 -0.79 -8.18
C ASN A 642 -3.91 0.45 -8.03
N ALA A 643 -4.64 0.81 -9.10
CA ALA A 643 -5.50 2.01 -9.12
C ALA A 643 -6.66 1.96 -8.11
N SER A 644 -7.03 0.78 -7.57
CA SER A 644 -7.98 0.65 -6.47
C SER A 644 -7.42 1.08 -5.10
N LEU A 645 -6.08 1.32 -5.00
CA LEU A 645 -5.35 1.80 -3.83
C LEU A 645 -5.59 0.97 -2.55
N PRO A 646 -5.23 -0.33 -2.51
CA PRO A 646 -5.48 -1.19 -1.35
C PRO A 646 -4.78 -0.74 -0.06
N LEU A 647 -3.61 -0.09 -0.18
CA LEU A 647 -2.85 0.43 0.96
C LEU A 647 -3.45 1.69 1.59
N PHE A 648 -4.38 2.36 0.88
CA PHE A 648 -5.01 3.58 1.35
C PHE A 648 -6.24 3.28 2.21
N ASN A 649 -6.22 3.64 3.50
CA ASN A 649 -7.35 3.43 4.38
C ASN A 649 -8.49 4.41 4.07
N ARG A 650 -9.46 3.97 3.27
CA ARG A 650 -10.60 4.80 2.84
C ARG A 650 -11.53 5.20 3.98
N ALA A 651 -11.64 4.38 5.01
CA ALA A 651 -12.51 4.69 6.14
C ALA A 651 -12.04 5.91 6.93
N THR A 652 -10.70 6.08 7.08
CA THR A 652 -10.12 7.14 7.91
C THR A 652 -9.47 8.27 7.10
N GLN A 653 -9.04 8.01 5.86
CA GLN A 653 -8.22 8.96 5.11
C GLN A 653 -8.93 9.56 3.89
N GLN A 654 -9.88 8.84 3.26
CA GLN A 654 -10.59 9.38 2.12
C GLN A 654 -11.63 10.40 2.57
N LEU A 655 -11.45 11.63 2.12
CA LEU A 655 -12.38 12.74 2.35
C LEU A 655 -13.29 12.91 1.13
N SER A 656 -14.56 13.25 1.36
CA SER A 656 -15.50 13.69 0.32
C SER A 656 -16.63 14.52 0.93
N ALA A 657 -17.38 15.22 0.09
CA ALA A 657 -18.59 15.90 0.52
C ALA A 657 -19.58 14.88 1.14
N PRO A 658 -20.26 15.21 2.24
CA PRO A 658 -21.25 14.34 2.90
C PRO A 658 -22.58 14.26 2.15
N GLY A 659 -22.86 15.18 1.24
CA GLY A 659 -24.16 15.28 0.59
C GLY A 659 -25.31 15.35 1.60
N SER A 660 -26.44 14.78 1.26
CA SER A 660 -27.67 14.84 2.08
C SER A 660 -27.56 14.20 3.48
N THR A 661 -26.46 13.50 3.82
CA THR A 661 -26.22 13.03 5.20
C THR A 661 -25.95 14.19 6.17
N PHE A 662 -25.60 15.38 5.65
CA PHE A 662 -25.39 16.60 6.45
C PHE A 662 -26.70 17.31 6.85
N LYS A 663 -27.82 17.03 6.16
CA LYS A 663 -29.12 17.72 6.37
C LYS A 663 -29.63 17.77 7.81
N PRO A 664 -29.45 16.72 8.64
CA PRO A 664 -29.80 16.79 10.07
C PRO A 664 -29.16 17.98 10.79
N VAL A 665 -27.89 18.31 10.51
CA VAL A 665 -27.20 19.48 11.10
C VAL A 665 -27.90 20.79 10.71
N THR A 666 -28.27 20.94 9.45
CA THR A 666 -28.97 22.14 8.96
C THR A 666 -30.37 22.28 9.56
N ILE A 667 -31.11 21.17 9.71
CA ILE A 667 -32.43 21.20 10.38
C ILE A 667 -32.29 21.60 11.84
N ILE A 668 -31.34 21.03 12.58
CA ILE A 668 -31.07 21.39 13.97
C ILE A 668 -30.76 22.90 14.06
N ALA A 669 -29.87 23.40 13.22
CA ALA A 669 -29.54 24.82 13.17
C ALA A 669 -30.79 25.68 12.97
N GLY A 670 -31.67 25.36 12.03
CA GLY A 670 -32.90 26.09 11.76
C GLY A 670 -33.91 26.04 12.92
N LEU A 671 -34.04 24.93 13.61
CA LEU A 671 -34.93 24.77 14.77
C LEU A 671 -34.40 25.52 16.01
N GLU A 672 -33.12 25.43 16.30
CA GLU A 672 -32.52 26.06 17.48
C GLU A 672 -32.44 27.59 17.33
N GLU A 673 -32.19 28.09 16.15
CA GLU A 673 -32.21 29.51 15.84
C GLU A 673 -33.64 30.05 15.64
N GLY A 674 -34.67 29.20 15.66
CA GLY A 674 -36.07 29.56 15.57
C GLY A 674 -36.48 30.11 14.23
N VAL A 675 -35.70 29.91 13.18
CA VAL A 675 -36.07 30.33 11.80
C VAL A 675 -37.05 29.35 11.14
N ILE A 676 -37.18 28.15 11.70
CA ILE A 676 -38.21 27.15 11.41
C ILE A 676 -38.72 26.54 12.70
N ASP A 677 -39.86 25.89 12.63
CA ASP A 677 -40.42 24.97 13.65
C ASP A 677 -40.75 23.63 13.00
N GLU A 678 -41.19 22.68 13.82
CA GLU A 678 -41.49 21.31 13.40
C GLU A 678 -42.56 21.22 12.32
N SER A 679 -43.41 22.24 12.21
CA SER A 679 -44.56 22.32 11.29
C SER A 679 -44.33 23.26 10.11
N THR A 680 -43.15 23.87 10.02
CA THR A 680 -42.84 24.83 8.98
C THR A 680 -43.00 24.19 7.59
N MET A 681 -43.81 24.83 6.74
CA MET A 681 -44.06 24.38 5.37
C MET A 681 -43.21 25.18 4.37
N VAL A 682 -42.61 24.45 3.43
CA VAL A 682 -41.91 25.02 2.25
C VAL A 682 -42.49 24.42 0.99
N GLU A 683 -42.84 25.23 0.00
CA GLU A 683 -43.23 24.76 -1.31
C GLU A 683 -41.98 24.48 -2.14
N CYS A 684 -41.87 23.25 -2.64
CA CYS A 684 -40.77 22.81 -3.49
C CYS A 684 -41.27 22.64 -4.93
N ASP A 685 -40.87 23.48 -5.80
CA ASP A 685 -41.18 23.41 -7.27
C ASP A 685 -40.02 22.83 -8.09
N GLY A 686 -38.95 22.35 -7.42
CA GLY A 686 -37.80 21.73 -8.03
C GLY A 686 -36.61 22.64 -8.26
N VAL A 687 -36.71 23.95 -7.98
CA VAL A 687 -35.62 24.89 -8.16
C VAL A 687 -35.69 26.00 -7.09
N PHE A 688 -34.69 26.07 -6.25
CA PHE A 688 -34.53 27.20 -5.32
C PHE A 688 -33.90 28.37 -6.04
N ASP A 689 -34.70 29.38 -6.32
CA ASP A 689 -34.39 30.56 -7.19
C ASP A 689 -34.14 31.89 -6.43
N LYS A 690 -34.12 31.83 -5.08
CA LYS A 690 -33.87 33.04 -4.26
C LYS A 690 -32.40 33.47 -4.26
N VAL A 691 -31.51 32.69 -4.89
CA VAL A 691 -30.07 32.95 -5.02
C VAL A 691 -29.61 32.80 -6.48
N ASP A 692 -28.47 33.38 -6.82
CA ASP A 692 -27.87 33.28 -8.15
C ASP A 692 -26.45 32.70 -8.05
N PRO A 693 -26.16 31.56 -8.72
CA PRO A 693 -27.07 30.75 -9.55
C PRO A 693 -28.13 30.01 -8.72
N PRO A 694 -29.32 29.73 -9.29
CA PRO A 694 -30.37 28.97 -8.63
C PRO A 694 -29.92 27.49 -8.42
N LEU A 695 -30.37 26.89 -7.32
CA LEU A 695 -30.00 25.53 -6.97
C LEU A 695 -31.17 24.58 -7.25
N LYS A 696 -30.90 23.45 -7.93
CA LYS A 696 -31.91 22.45 -8.27
C LYS A 696 -32.15 21.45 -7.14
N CYS A 697 -33.42 21.13 -6.91
CA CYS A 697 -33.77 19.95 -6.13
C CYS A 697 -33.48 18.68 -6.95
N TRP A 698 -33.15 17.59 -6.28
CA TRP A 698 -32.95 16.31 -6.97
C TRP A 698 -34.24 15.79 -7.65
N ASN A 699 -35.40 16.10 -7.07
CA ASN A 699 -36.67 15.93 -7.76
C ASN A 699 -36.97 17.20 -8.60
N HIS A 700 -36.64 17.16 -9.85
CA HIS A 700 -36.80 18.30 -10.77
C HIS A 700 -38.26 18.70 -11.00
N ALA A 701 -39.24 17.77 -10.70
CA ALA A 701 -40.66 18.10 -10.76
C ALA A 701 -41.16 18.80 -9.48
N GLY A 702 -40.31 18.93 -8.47
CA GLY A 702 -40.66 19.43 -7.14
C GLY A 702 -41.37 18.38 -6.28
N HIS A 703 -41.36 18.60 -4.95
CA HIS A 703 -42.04 17.78 -3.97
C HIS A 703 -43.43 18.35 -3.59
N GLY A 704 -43.78 19.51 -4.14
CA GLY A 704 -44.95 20.26 -3.70
C GLY A 704 -44.77 20.80 -2.27
N ALA A 705 -45.86 20.87 -1.52
CA ALA A 705 -45.84 21.31 -0.14
C ALA A 705 -45.13 20.30 0.79
N VAL A 706 -43.92 20.63 1.23
CA VAL A 706 -43.17 19.89 2.23
C VAL A 706 -43.52 20.42 3.63
N ASN A 707 -44.29 19.62 4.37
CA ASN A 707 -44.84 20.04 5.66
C ASN A 707 -44.01 19.44 6.80
N GLY A 708 -43.24 20.29 7.47
CA GLY A 708 -42.45 19.91 8.64
C GLY A 708 -41.07 19.36 8.33
N VAL A 709 -40.23 19.32 9.36
CA VAL A 709 -38.83 18.90 9.27
C VAL A 709 -38.69 17.41 8.98
N ASP A 710 -39.60 16.59 9.50
CA ASP A 710 -39.68 15.16 9.26
C ASP A 710 -39.94 14.84 7.78
N SER A 711 -40.89 15.57 7.16
CA SER A 711 -41.17 15.45 5.72
C SER A 711 -40.01 15.94 4.86
N ALA A 712 -39.29 16.96 5.30
CA ALA A 712 -38.12 17.48 4.62
C ALA A 712 -36.97 16.44 4.58
N LEU A 713 -36.68 15.76 5.69
CA LEU A 713 -35.68 14.71 5.76
C LEU A 713 -36.15 13.45 5.02
N LYS A 714 -37.42 13.03 5.20
CA LYS A 714 -38.04 11.92 4.46
C LYS A 714 -37.84 12.05 2.96
N ASN A 715 -38.21 13.19 2.41
CA ASN A 715 -38.14 13.47 0.97
C ASN A 715 -36.73 13.90 0.52
N SER A 716 -35.79 14.08 1.44
CA SER A 716 -34.48 14.66 1.15
C SER A 716 -34.56 15.95 0.33
N CYS A 717 -35.53 16.81 0.62
CA CYS A 717 -35.84 17.98 -0.17
C CYS A 717 -34.74 19.05 -0.10
N ASN A 718 -34.10 19.38 -1.22
CA ASN A 718 -33.07 20.42 -1.26
C ASN A 718 -33.66 21.80 -1.03
N ASP A 719 -34.81 22.13 -1.67
CA ASP A 719 -35.42 23.44 -1.56
C ASP A 719 -35.76 23.80 -0.10
N TYR A 720 -36.24 22.81 0.69
CA TYR A 720 -36.51 23.02 2.11
C TYR A 720 -35.24 23.44 2.86
N LEU A 721 -34.14 22.72 2.64
CA LEU A 721 -32.87 22.98 3.33
C LEU A 721 -32.19 24.29 2.85
N CYS A 722 -32.32 24.58 1.57
CA CYS A 722 -31.90 25.88 1.02
C CYS A 722 -32.69 27.03 1.64
N GLU A 723 -34.00 26.85 1.84
CA GLU A 723 -34.87 27.86 2.50
C GLU A 723 -34.46 28.03 3.97
N VAL A 724 -34.13 26.92 4.70
CA VAL A 724 -33.60 27.01 6.07
C VAL A 724 -32.33 27.86 6.09
N SER A 725 -31.38 27.56 5.24
CA SER A 725 -30.10 28.30 5.15
C SER A 725 -30.34 29.76 4.74
N TYR A 726 -31.26 30.02 3.83
CA TYR A 726 -31.64 31.38 3.42
C TYR A 726 -32.21 32.17 4.61
N ARG A 727 -33.10 31.55 5.41
CA ARG A 727 -33.66 32.19 6.62
C ARG A 727 -32.61 32.45 7.69
N LEU A 728 -31.67 31.52 7.91
CA LEU A 728 -30.52 31.73 8.80
C LEU A 728 -29.65 32.92 8.39
N GLY A 729 -29.59 33.20 7.10
CA GLY A 729 -28.84 34.35 6.54
C GLY A 729 -29.58 35.68 6.51
N MET A 730 -30.86 35.73 6.87
CA MET A 730 -31.65 36.98 6.80
C MET A 730 -31.28 37.95 7.92
N ILE A 731 -30.85 39.13 7.55
CA ILE A 731 -30.58 40.24 8.48
C ILE A 731 -31.85 41.10 8.55
N ASP A 732 -32.40 41.23 9.77
CA ASP A 732 -33.61 42.05 10.05
C ASP A 732 -34.81 41.77 9.10
N ASN A 733 -34.89 40.57 8.51
CA ASN A 733 -35.86 40.10 7.52
C ASN A 733 -35.83 40.82 6.16
N ASP A 734 -34.81 41.61 5.86
CA ASP A 734 -34.75 42.44 4.63
C ASP A 734 -33.61 42.09 3.67
N GLU A 735 -32.46 41.53 4.15
CA GLU A 735 -31.29 41.29 3.33
C GLU A 735 -30.68 39.91 3.65
N PHE A 736 -30.36 39.10 2.62
CA PHE A 736 -29.66 37.84 2.77
C PHE A 736 -28.15 38.05 2.86
N SER A 737 -27.55 37.47 3.90
CA SER A 737 -26.10 37.41 4.12
C SER A 737 -25.61 35.96 4.10
N ASP A 738 -24.94 35.57 3.00
CA ASP A 738 -24.32 34.26 2.88
C ASP A 738 -23.36 33.97 4.05
N LYS A 739 -22.61 35.00 4.46
CA LYS A 739 -21.65 34.87 5.59
C LYS A 739 -22.37 34.57 6.92
N GLN A 740 -23.55 35.17 7.17
CA GLN A 740 -24.29 34.89 8.40
C GLN A 740 -24.83 33.46 8.41
N ALA A 741 -25.44 33.03 7.30
CA ALA A 741 -25.92 31.65 7.15
C ALA A 741 -24.79 30.64 7.32
N LEU A 742 -23.64 30.94 6.69
CA LEU A 742 -22.45 30.08 6.78
C LEU A 742 -21.94 30.00 8.22
N ASN A 743 -21.93 31.08 8.99
CA ASN A 743 -21.50 31.05 10.38
C ASN A 743 -22.37 30.10 11.22
N TYR A 744 -23.71 30.15 11.07
CA TYR A 744 -24.60 29.23 11.76
C TYR A 744 -24.36 27.77 11.36
N ILE A 745 -24.27 27.50 10.05
CA ILE A 745 -23.98 26.14 9.57
C ILE A 745 -22.65 25.61 10.15
N GLN A 746 -21.61 26.45 10.19
CA GLN A 746 -20.31 26.10 10.79
C GLN A 746 -20.42 25.87 12.29
N GLU A 747 -21.18 26.68 13.02
CA GLU A 747 -21.35 26.56 14.46
C GLU A 747 -22.01 25.22 14.82
N TYR A 748 -23.11 24.88 14.15
CA TYR A 748 -23.79 23.62 14.40
C TYR A 748 -22.97 22.42 13.89
N ALA A 749 -22.24 22.52 12.79
CA ALA A 749 -21.32 21.47 12.35
C ALA A 749 -20.20 21.22 13.37
N LYS A 750 -19.67 22.27 14.02
CA LYS A 750 -18.69 22.16 15.12
C LYS A 750 -19.27 21.52 16.37
N MET A 751 -20.55 21.76 16.69
CA MET A 751 -21.19 21.06 17.80
C MET A 751 -21.17 19.54 17.63
N PHE A 752 -21.20 19.05 16.39
CA PHE A 752 -21.04 17.64 16.05
C PHE A 752 -19.57 17.22 15.84
N ASP A 753 -18.62 18.05 16.25
CA ASP A 753 -17.16 17.84 16.11
C ASP A 753 -16.70 17.52 14.66
N LEU A 754 -17.44 18.01 13.65
CA LEU A 754 -17.13 17.75 12.24
C LEU A 754 -15.89 18.52 11.73
N ASP A 755 -15.28 19.42 12.52
CA ASP A 755 -14.02 20.11 12.23
C ASP A 755 -12.80 19.42 12.85
N GLU A 756 -13.01 18.39 13.67
CA GLU A 756 -11.96 17.68 14.37
C GLU A 756 -11.88 16.20 13.98
N LYS A 757 -10.71 15.62 14.11
CA LYS A 757 -10.51 14.18 13.91
C LYS A 757 -11.36 13.38 14.90
N SER A 758 -11.78 12.18 14.49
CA SER A 758 -12.63 11.30 15.30
C SER A 758 -11.97 10.79 16.59
N GLY A 759 -10.64 10.84 16.67
CA GLY A 759 -9.85 10.34 17.77
C GLY A 759 -9.47 8.86 17.65
N ILE A 760 -9.87 8.19 16.57
CA ILE A 760 -9.50 6.80 16.30
C ILE A 760 -7.98 6.64 16.22
N GLU A 761 -7.46 5.50 16.67
CA GLU A 761 -6.01 5.25 16.79
C GLU A 761 -5.29 5.04 15.46
N LEU A 762 -6.01 5.10 14.34
CA LEU A 762 -5.45 4.98 13.00
C LEU A 762 -5.07 6.35 12.41
N THR A 763 -4.22 6.34 11.39
CA THR A 763 -3.94 7.56 10.62
C THR A 763 -5.23 8.10 10.01
N GLU A 764 -5.57 9.34 10.32
CA GLU A 764 -6.81 9.98 9.93
C GLU A 764 -6.56 11.32 9.25
N SER A 765 -7.24 11.58 8.14
CA SER A 765 -7.22 12.87 7.46
C SER A 765 -8.00 13.92 8.25
N LYS A 766 -7.51 15.16 8.25
CA LYS A 766 -8.21 16.25 8.92
C LYS A 766 -9.47 16.62 8.14
N PRO A 767 -10.66 16.66 8.78
CA PRO A 767 -11.89 17.08 8.13
C PRO A 767 -11.89 18.57 7.82
N LYS A 768 -12.78 18.96 6.93
CA LYS A 768 -13.04 20.37 6.62
C LYS A 768 -14.53 20.65 6.65
N ILE A 769 -14.95 21.56 7.54
CA ILE A 769 -16.26 22.19 7.45
C ILE A 769 -16.20 23.24 6.34
N THR A 770 -17.31 23.40 5.65
CA THR A 770 -17.45 24.39 4.58
C THR A 770 -17.06 25.81 5.02
N ASP A 771 -16.37 26.52 4.16
CA ASP A 771 -15.95 27.92 4.35
C ASP A 771 -16.49 28.84 3.24
N ASN A 772 -17.37 28.30 2.38
CA ASN A 772 -17.86 29.01 1.20
C ASN A 772 -19.26 28.53 0.82
N TYR A 773 -20.10 29.45 0.33
CA TYR A 773 -21.45 29.17 -0.21
C TYR A 773 -22.41 28.46 0.76
N ALA A 774 -23.10 29.25 1.61
CA ALA A 774 -23.99 28.70 2.67
C ALA A 774 -25.11 27.83 2.10
N ILE A 775 -25.75 28.21 0.98
CA ILE A 775 -26.89 27.47 0.42
C ILE A 775 -26.52 26.07 -0.05
N PRO A 776 -25.48 25.86 -0.89
CA PRO A 776 -25.01 24.52 -1.22
C PRO A 776 -24.53 23.74 0.01
N SER A 777 -23.95 24.44 0.98
CA SER A 777 -23.43 23.81 2.20
C SER A 777 -24.52 23.20 3.08
N ALA A 778 -25.71 23.80 3.10
CA ALA A 778 -26.88 23.33 3.84
C ALA A 778 -27.39 21.95 3.40
N ILE A 779 -27.08 21.56 2.16
CA ILE A 779 -27.41 20.24 1.62
C ILE A 779 -26.19 19.30 1.61
N GLY A 780 -25.10 19.70 2.31
CA GLY A 780 -23.88 18.92 2.43
C GLY A 780 -22.94 18.98 1.22
N GLN A 781 -23.15 19.95 0.34
CA GLN A 781 -22.22 20.29 -0.74
C GLN A 781 -21.30 21.43 -0.29
N GLY A 782 -20.84 22.28 -1.17
CA GLY A 782 -19.88 23.33 -0.87
C GLY A 782 -18.47 22.77 -0.71
N THR A 783 -17.75 23.23 0.32
CA THR A 783 -16.40 22.77 0.62
C THR A 783 -16.33 21.82 1.84
N ASN A 784 -17.48 21.26 2.26
CA ASN A 784 -17.52 20.21 3.29
C ASN A 784 -16.77 18.97 2.82
N ASN A 785 -15.93 18.41 3.69
CA ASN A 785 -15.10 17.27 3.33
C ASN A 785 -14.80 16.38 4.55
N PHE A 786 -15.41 15.19 4.61
CA PHE A 786 -15.34 14.29 5.75
C PHE A 786 -14.98 12.88 5.34
N SER A 787 -14.31 12.16 6.23
CA SER A 787 -14.07 10.73 6.11
C SER A 787 -15.26 9.90 6.65
N THR A 788 -15.30 8.61 6.34
CA THR A 788 -16.37 7.72 6.80
C THR A 788 -16.34 7.55 8.32
N VAL A 789 -15.15 7.54 8.95
CA VAL A 789 -15.04 7.46 10.41
C VAL A 789 -15.59 8.72 11.10
N GLN A 790 -15.43 9.90 10.48
CA GLN A 790 -16.02 11.15 11.00
C GLN A 790 -17.54 11.13 10.87
N LEU A 791 -18.06 10.61 9.75
CA LEU A 791 -19.50 10.39 9.61
C LEU A 791 -20.00 9.33 10.59
N GLY A 792 -19.18 8.31 10.92
CA GLY A 792 -19.46 7.32 11.95
C GLY A 792 -19.63 7.97 13.35
N ARG A 793 -18.69 8.86 13.75
CA ARG A 793 -18.82 9.63 14.98
C ARG A 793 -20.07 10.51 14.99
N TYR A 794 -20.30 11.21 13.90
CA TYR A 794 -21.45 12.09 13.71
C TYR A 794 -22.79 11.33 13.87
N VAL A 795 -22.96 10.20 13.19
CA VAL A 795 -24.17 9.41 13.32
C VAL A 795 -24.33 8.78 14.69
N THR A 796 -23.24 8.41 15.38
CA THR A 796 -23.25 7.97 16.76
C THR A 796 -23.80 9.07 17.69
N THR A 797 -23.34 10.32 17.49
CA THR A 797 -23.79 11.49 18.25
C THR A 797 -25.26 11.85 17.96
N LEU A 798 -25.71 11.65 16.72
CA LEU A 798 -27.14 11.77 16.38
C LEU A 798 -27.97 10.69 17.11
N ALA A 799 -27.52 9.44 17.08
CA ALA A 799 -28.24 8.31 17.65
C ALA A 799 -28.43 8.41 19.18
N ASN A 800 -27.42 8.93 19.89
CA ASN A 800 -27.47 9.02 21.38
C ASN A 800 -27.85 10.41 21.90
N GLU A 801 -28.49 11.23 21.07
CA GLU A 801 -29.01 12.56 21.45
C GLU A 801 -27.92 13.51 22.00
N GLY A 802 -26.72 13.50 21.38
CA GLY A 802 -25.72 14.57 21.56
C GLY A 802 -24.46 14.21 22.33
N THR A 803 -24.26 12.96 22.74
CA THR A 803 -22.99 12.56 23.36
C THR A 803 -21.98 12.23 22.27
N SER A 804 -21.00 13.11 22.05
CA SER A 804 -19.89 12.85 21.13
C SER A 804 -18.74 12.15 21.83
N PHE A 805 -18.33 11.01 21.32
CA PHE A 805 -17.21 10.23 21.83
C PHE A 805 -15.97 10.40 20.94
N GLN A 806 -14.79 10.31 21.55
CA GLN A 806 -13.61 9.90 20.81
C GLN A 806 -13.78 8.43 20.41
N LEU A 807 -13.76 8.16 19.11
CA LEU A 807 -13.87 6.79 18.64
C LEU A 807 -12.61 6.01 19.03
N SER A 808 -12.77 4.75 19.40
CA SER A 808 -11.64 3.91 19.80
C SER A 808 -11.79 2.48 19.31
N LEU A 809 -10.64 1.94 18.87
CA LEU A 809 -10.47 0.54 18.52
C LEU A 809 -9.95 -0.32 19.67
N ILE A 810 -9.58 0.29 20.80
CA ILE A 810 -8.98 -0.42 21.94
C ILE A 810 -10.05 -0.74 22.98
N ASP A 811 -10.23 -2.03 23.27
CA ASP A 811 -11.11 -2.50 24.35
C ASP A 811 -10.34 -2.76 25.64
N LYS A 812 -9.22 -3.54 25.57
CA LYS A 812 -8.41 -3.88 26.75
C LYS A 812 -6.92 -3.91 26.42
N ILE A 813 -6.08 -3.53 27.36
CA ILE A 813 -4.63 -3.70 27.30
C ILE A 813 -4.18 -4.49 28.53
N ASP A 814 -3.54 -5.65 28.32
CA ASP A 814 -3.04 -6.51 29.41
C ASP A 814 -4.16 -6.86 30.42
N GLY A 815 -5.37 -7.11 29.91
CA GLY A 815 -6.57 -7.43 30.70
C GLY A 815 -7.26 -6.24 31.36
N VAL A 816 -6.75 -5.01 31.22
CA VAL A 816 -7.35 -3.79 31.78
C VAL A 816 -8.23 -3.12 30.72
N GLU A 817 -9.51 -2.96 31.02
CA GLU A 817 -10.48 -2.29 30.13
C GLU A 817 -10.18 -0.80 29.97
N THR A 818 -10.41 -0.28 28.77
CA THR A 818 -10.36 1.15 28.45
C THR A 818 -11.75 1.76 28.66
N SER A 819 -11.81 2.91 29.30
CA SER A 819 -13.09 3.63 29.48
C SER A 819 -13.43 4.46 28.22
N PRO A 820 -14.71 4.55 27.85
CA PRO A 820 -15.18 5.50 26.85
C PRO A 820 -14.73 6.92 27.17
N LYS A 821 -14.35 7.68 26.15
CA LYS A 821 -13.91 9.05 26.32
C LYS A 821 -14.88 9.98 25.60
N VAL A 822 -15.64 10.75 26.40
CA VAL A 822 -16.54 11.77 25.89
C VAL A 822 -15.72 12.99 25.43
N GLU A 823 -15.91 13.42 24.20
CA GLU A 823 -15.31 14.63 23.63
C GLU A 823 -16.14 15.86 23.95
N SER A 824 -17.43 15.80 23.62
CA SER A 824 -18.37 16.91 23.83
C SER A 824 -19.76 16.38 24.16
N GLN A 825 -20.62 17.26 24.71
CA GLN A 825 -22.03 17.01 24.95
C GLN A 825 -22.84 18.15 24.30
N ILE A 826 -23.67 17.81 23.34
CA ILE A 826 -24.52 18.78 22.63
C ILE A 826 -25.79 19.04 23.46
N GLU A 827 -26.01 20.29 23.82
CA GLU A 827 -27.22 20.72 24.56
C GLU A 827 -28.15 21.50 23.62
N ILE A 828 -29.17 20.85 23.07
CA ILE A 828 -30.22 21.45 22.24
C ILE A 828 -31.59 20.99 22.72
N ASN A 829 -32.64 21.62 22.22
CA ASN A 829 -34.01 21.28 22.59
C ASN A 829 -34.35 19.83 22.24
N LYS A 830 -35.03 19.14 23.15
CA LYS A 830 -35.47 17.77 22.89
C LYS A 830 -36.31 17.64 21.60
N ARG A 831 -37.11 18.65 21.28
CA ARG A 831 -37.93 18.66 20.06
C ARG A 831 -37.11 18.65 18.79
N SER A 832 -35.94 19.29 18.81
CA SER A 832 -35.01 19.27 17.67
C SER A 832 -34.48 17.86 17.41
N TRP A 833 -34.16 17.10 18.49
CA TRP A 833 -33.80 15.68 18.36
C TRP A 833 -34.99 14.86 17.83
N GLU A 834 -36.19 15.00 18.46
CA GLU A 834 -37.42 14.28 18.07
C GLU A 834 -37.76 14.49 16.59
N GLY A 835 -37.66 15.75 16.10
CA GLY A 835 -37.93 16.07 14.70
C GLY A 835 -36.96 15.43 13.71
N VAL A 836 -35.67 15.45 14.05
CA VAL A 836 -34.62 14.83 13.21
C VAL A 836 -34.75 13.32 13.21
N HIS A 837 -34.93 12.68 14.38
CA HIS A 837 -35.07 11.22 14.51
C HIS A 837 -36.30 10.72 13.75
N ALA A 838 -37.46 11.39 13.91
CA ALA A 838 -38.68 11.05 13.17
C ALA A 838 -38.45 11.16 11.64
N GLY A 839 -37.79 12.22 11.20
CA GLY A 839 -37.48 12.39 9.78
C GLY A 839 -36.54 11.34 9.22
N MET A 840 -35.51 10.93 9.98
CA MET A 840 -34.58 9.87 9.61
C MET A 840 -35.25 8.48 9.59
N GLU A 841 -36.15 8.20 10.52
CA GLU A 841 -36.94 6.96 10.54
C GLU A 841 -37.94 6.92 9.37
N LEU A 842 -38.67 8.00 9.11
CA LEU A 842 -39.56 8.09 7.96
C LEU A 842 -38.83 7.98 6.63
N TYR A 843 -37.57 8.45 6.56
CA TYR A 843 -36.76 8.28 5.37
C TYR A 843 -36.53 6.77 5.09
N THR A 844 -36.03 6.00 6.03
CA THR A 844 -35.77 4.58 5.84
C THR A 844 -37.03 3.79 5.51
N GLN A 845 -38.16 4.09 6.18
CA GLN A 845 -39.48 3.52 5.90
C GLN A 845 -39.96 3.83 4.47
N SER A 846 -39.56 4.97 3.89
CA SER A 846 -40.02 5.37 2.55
C SER A 846 -39.19 4.81 1.40
N THR A 847 -38.00 4.26 1.67
CA THR A 847 -37.10 3.74 0.62
C THR A 847 -37.53 2.42 0.00
N GLY A 848 -38.40 1.66 0.69
CA GLY A 848 -38.76 0.27 0.32
C GLY A 848 -37.65 -0.74 0.61
N ILE A 849 -36.40 -0.30 0.85
CA ILE A 849 -35.25 -1.18 1.12
C ILE A 849 -35.42 -1.92 2.46
N PHE A 850 -36.01 -1.25 3.45
CA PHE A 850 -36.28 -1.81 4.78
C PHE A 850 -37.68 -2.42 4.92
N ASP A 851 -38.40 -2.62 3.82
CA ASP A 851 -39.73 -3.24 3.88
C ASP A 851 -39.66 -4.65 4.47
N GLY A 852 -40.44 -4.87 5.53
CA GLY A 852 -40.45 -6.13 6.28
C GLY A 852 -39.26 -6.33 7.24
N PHE A 853 -38.37 -5.36 7.37
CA PHE A 853 -37.28 -5.41 8.35
C PHE A 853 -37.85 -5.34 9.78
N PRO A 854 -37.53 -6.32 10.67
CA PRO A 854 -38.22 -6.45 11.95
C PRO A 854 -37.80 -5.43 13.02
N ILE A 855 -36.76 -4.65 12.76
CA ILE A 855 -36.21 -3.64 13.70
C ILE A 855 -36.36 -2.26 13.05
N SER A 856 -36.76 -1.28 13.85
CA SER A 856 -36.84 0.11 13.39
C SER A 856 -35.43 0.65 13.06
N VAL A 857 -35.29 1.29 11.92
CA VAL A 857 -34.03 1.92 11.50
C VAL A 857 -34.26 3.39 11.24
N ALA A 858 -33.42 4.24 11.77
CA ALA A 858 -33.34 5.64 11.39
C ALA A 858 -32.08 5.89 10.56
N GLY A 859 -32.18 6.62 9.46
CA GLY A 859 -31.03 6.85 8.62
C GLY A 859 -31.23 7.93 7.59
N LYS A 860 -30.15 8.28 6.89
CA LYS A 860 -30.15 9.25 5.80
C LYS A 860 -29.13 8.88 4.75
N SER A 861 -29.55 8.86 3.50
CA SER A 861 -28.63 8.70 2.38
C SER A 861 -28.02 10.03 1.95
N GLY A 862 -26.90 9.94 1.26
CA GLY A 862 -26.24 11.06 0.60
C GLY A 862 -25.73 10.69 -0.77
N THR A 863 -25.73 11.66 -1.67
CA THR A 863 -25.07 11.60 -2.97
C THR A 863 -24.09 12.75 -3.03
N ALA A 864 -22.85 12.45 -3.38
CA ALA A 864 -21.80 13.45 -3.51
C ALA A 864 -21.15 13.37 -4.89
N GLN A 865 -21.29 14.46 -5.66
CA GLN A 865 -20.66 14.62 -6.96
C GLN A 865 -19.31 15.32 -6.79
N GLU A 866 -18.23 14.70 -7.23
CA GLU A 866 -16.89 15.30 -7.25
C GLU A 866 -16.44 15.68 -8.66
N VAL A 867 -16.70 14.81 -9.63
CA VAL A 867 -16.24 14.97 -11.01
C VAL A 867 -17.39 14.69 -11.98
N LYS A 868 -17.66 15.59 -12.91
CA LYS A 868 -18.78 15.49 -13.86
C LYS A 868 -18.77 14.23 -14.76
N ASN A 869 -17.59 13.66 -15.01
CA ASN A 869 -17.43 12.52 -15.94
C ASN A 869 -17.26 11.17 -15.22
N ARG A 870 -17.54 11.15 -13.92
CA ARG A 870 -17.51 9.93 -13.08
C ARG A 870 -18.83 9.76 -12.34
N PRO A 871 -19.24 8.54 -11.99
CA PRO A 871 -20.42 8.32 -11.17
C PRO A 871 -20.28 9.01 -9.79
N ASP A 872 -21.41 9.35 -9.20
CA ASP A 872 -21.46 9.97 -7.88
C ASP A 872 -21.12 8.96 -6.78
N HIS A 873 -20.65 9.46 -5.64
CA HIS A 873 -20.47 8.63 -4.44
C HIS A 873 -21.81 8.34 -3.79
N GLY A 874 -22.05 7.11 -3.44
CA GLY A 874 -23.19 6.69 -2.63
C GLY A 874 -22.80 6.69 -1.13
N LEU A 875 -23.59 7.41 -0.30
CA LEU A 875 -23.38 7.49 1.15
C LEU A 875 -24.64 7.08 1.90
N PHE A 876 -24.44 6.52 3.07
CA PHE A 876 -25.51 6.25 4.04
C PHE A 876 -24.99 6.43 5.46
N ILE A 877 -25.78 7.06 6.31
CA ILE A 877 -25.64 7.04 7.76
C ILE A 877 -26.94 6.55 8.36
N GLY A 878 -26.87 5.74 9.41
CA GLY A 878 -28.07 5.26 10.09
C GLY A 878 -27.73 4.58 11.41
N TYR A 879 -28.75 4.33 12.19
CA TYR A 879 -28.65 3.64 13.48
C TYR A 879 -29.88 2.77 13.73
N ALA A 880 -29.73 1.77 14.55
CA ALA A 880 -30.76 0.83 14.89
C ALA A 880 -30.57 0.24 16.31
N PRO A 881 -31.70 -0.10 17.02
CA PRO A 881 -33.07 0.30 16.75
C PRO A 881 -33.25 1.82 16.75
N ALA A 882 -34.27 2.35 16.09
CA ALA A 882 -34.49 3.80 16.00
C ALA A 882 -34.84 4.44 17.35
N ASP A 883 -35.56 3.71 18.22
CA ASP A 883 -36.04 4.14 19.52
C ASP A 883 -35.09 3.87 20.70
N ASP A 884 -34.16 2.91 20.57
CA ASP A 884 -33.13 2.58 21.57
C ASP A 884 -31.84 2.15 20.84
N PRO A 885 -31.10 3.08 20.29
CA PRO A 885 -29.99 2.79 19.37
C PRO A 885 -28.87 2.00 20.04
N GLU A 886 -28.53 0.81 19.49
CA GLU A 886 -27.41 -0.01 19.92
C GLU A 886 -26.19 0.26 19.06
N ILE A 887 -26.37 0.31 17.73
CA ILE A 887 -25.28 0.57 16.78
C ILE A 887 -25.62 1.69 15.81
N ALA A 888 -24.58 2.40 15.40
CA ALA A 888 -24.63 3.37 14.31
C ALA A 888 -23.69 2.93 13.18
N VAL A 889 -24.10 3.19 11.94
CA VAL A 889 -23.43 2.74 10.72
C VAL A 889 -23.23 3.92 9.78
N ALA A 890 -22.02 4.06 9.25
CA ALA A 890 -21.72 4.97 8.14
C ALA A 890 -21.12 4.16 6.99
N VAL A 891 -21.67 4.30 5.77
CA VAL A 891 -21.22 3.62 4.56
C VAL A 891 -20.91 4.64 3.47
N ARG A 892 -19.84 4.40 2.73
CA ARG A 892 -19.48 5.10 1.50
C ARG A 892 -19.08 4.12 0.42
N ILE A 893 -19.70 4.18 -0.74
CA ILE A 893 -19.29 3.51 -1.97
C ILE A 893 -18.75 4.59 -2.92
N VAL A 894 -17.46 4.52 -3.22
CA VAL A 894 -16.80 5.51 -4.09
C VAL A 894 -17.27 5.28 -5.52
N ASN A 895 -17.76 6.36 -6.17
CA ASN A 895 -18.35 6.28 -7.51
C ASN A 895 -19.49 5.22 -7.60
N GLY A 896 -20.27 5.10 -6.52
CA GLY A 896 -21.30 4.07 -6.33
C GLY A 896 -22.59 4.30 -7.09
N TYR A 897 -22.63 5.25 -8.01
CA TYR A 897 -23.79 5.66 -8.84
C TYR A 897 -24.94 6.24 -8.04
N GLU A 898 -25.59 5.44 -7.22
CA GLU A 898 -26.78 5.83 -6.47
C GLU A 898 -26.60 5.64 -4.96
N ALA A 899 -27.16 6.55 -4.19
CA ALA A 899 -27.13 6.46 -2.73
C ALA A 899 -27.86 5.20 -2.20
N GLY A 900 -28.86 4.69 -2.93
CA GLY A 900 -29.58 3.47 -2.62
C GLY A 900 -28.66 2.27 -2.40
N ASN A 901 -27.57 2.17 -3.15
CA ASN A 901 -26.56 1.11 -3.01
C ASN A 901 -25.89 1.12 -1.63
N ALA A 902 -25.58 2.30 -1.11
CA ALA A 902 -25.01 2.44 0.24
C ALA A 902 -26.07 2.14 1.33
N VAL A 903 -27.35 2.45 1.11
CA VAL A 903 -28.46 2.10 2.02
C VAL A 903 -28.63 0.59 2.13
N GLU A 904 -28.60 -0.13 0.99
CA GLU A 904 -28.67 -1.60 0.97
C GLU A 904 -27.47 -2.25 1.66
N CYS A 905 -26.27 -1.70 1.48
CA CYS A 905 -25.09 -2.16 2.21
C CYS A 905 -25.26 -1.95 3.72
N GLY A 906 -25.78 -0.78 4.15
CA GLY A 906 -26.10 -0.49 5.55
C GLY A 906 -27.14 -1.46 6.12
N LYS A 907 -28.18 -1.80 5.35
CA LYS A 907 -29.18 -2.81 5.74
C LYS A 907 -28.52 -4.18 5.99
N ASN A 908 -27.66 -4.65 5.08
CA ASN A 908 -26.97 -5.93 5.26
C ASN A 908 -26.11 -5.97 6.53
N ILE A 909 -25.52 -4.82 6.92
CA ILE A 909 -24.76 -4.70 8.16
C ILE A 909 -25.69 -4.84 9.38
N PHE A 910 -26.87 -4.18 9.38
CA PHE A 910 -27.86 -4.31 10.43
C PHE A 910 -28.42 -5.76 10.50
N GLU A 911 -28.73 -6.39 9.35
CA GLU A 911 -29.17 -7.78 9.28
C GLU A 911 -28.20 -8.72 10.00
N TYR A 912 -26.92 -8.59 9.69
CA TYR A 912 -25.91 -9.43 10.31
C TYR A 912 -25.79 -9.16 11.82
N TYR A 913 -25.71 -7.89 12.23
CA TYR A 913 -25.56 -7.54 13.66
C TYR A 913 -26.72 -8.06 14.52
N PHE A 914 -27.95 -7.93 14.06
CA PHE A 914 -29.14 -8.37 14.78
C PHE A 914 -29.51 -9.85 14.53
N GLY A 915 -28.73 -10.58 13.73
CA GLY A 915 -28.99 -12.00 13.42
C GLY A 915 -30.29 -12.23 12.66
N ILE A 916 -30.61 -11.31 11.76
CA ILE A 916 -31.78 -11.37 10.88
C ILE A 916 -31.30 -11.99 9.57
N GLU A 917 -31.75 -13.24 9.26
CA GLU A 917 -31.47 -13.94 7.99
C GLU A 917 -32.65 -13.86 7.02
#